data_d7d3f11c45df0aa5a423572d4fee2de7
#
_entry.id   d7d3f11c45df0aa5a423572d4fee2de7
#
_cell.length_a   1.000
_cell.length_b   1.000
_cell.length_c   1.000
_cell.angle_alpha   90.00
_cell.angle_beta   90.00
_cell.angle_gamma   90.00
#
_symmetry.space_group_name_H-M   'P 1'
#
loop_
_entity.id
_entity.type
_entity.pdbx_description
1 polymer ?
#
loop_
_entity_poly.entity_id
_entity_poly.type
_entity_poly.pdbx_seq_one_letter_code
_entity_poly.pdbx_strand_id
1 'polypeptide(L)'
;MDRLTAAFEKKFPKEKTELLVKAINFAKSVHADQKRESQEPYYIHPEAVALILLDMDMDADTVIAGLLHDTVEDGHDITVEKIAQMFGKDIARMVDGVTKLTNSNLSHMLSKEDRQAENLRKMFLAIANDVRVVVIKLADRLHNMRTLGYCSKEKRVRKARETMDVYAPLADRFGMGAIKVELEDLSFSYLMPEECRRLQSLIEPKQEERMGLLKKVMHKLEIALKDAGIKAEVSGRRKHIYSIYRKLNIKKVGLNEIYDLVALRIIVDTVQDCYGALGIVHSLWRPFPGRFKDYISMPKTNMYRSLHTTLFSDHGMPFEVQIRTWEMHRTAEYGIAAHWMYKEGRTRQDELDTKLAWLRQLVDYDSDANSTKEYVDNVRHDFFSDYVFVLTPNGEIIDLPLGSTPVDFAYRIHSNVGNHTQHAKVNGALVKLDCKLKTHDVVEIITNPQATPSRDWLNFVKTSQAKAKIKQWFKKANREENIVRGKEMLADAARRQGQKLADLTKAELCKPLLKRFSMNEMDDIYAAIGYGGITTGQALHKLMEARRKVQREEELARKLEEQEHAPAKSFDANGRAVIVKGEANMVVRFAQCCSPLPGDEIFGYITRGRGVSIHSRSCPNAAALLADADRIIDVSWADGESAKFPVTIHITASERVGLLMDISQMLMNMKININLVNAKPVEDGTMIEATMGFQVQNAEHLDSIIKNLMKINGVKSVSRVRSV
;
A
#
# COMPACT_ATOMS: atom_id res chain seq x y z
N MET A 1 -23.40 17.35 24.87
CA MET A 1 -21.93 17.25 24.75
C MET A 1 -21.62 15.85 24.28
N ASP A 2 -20.95 15.70 23.12
CA ASP A 2 -20.67 14.37 22.54
C ASP A 2 -19.79 13.55 23.50
N ARG A 3 -20.01 12.22 23.55
CA ARG A 3 -19.26 11.29 24.42
C ARG A 3 -17.74 11.45 24.29
N LEU A 4 -17.24 11.71 23.09
CA LEU A 4 -15.83 11.95 22.81
C LEU A 4 -15.33 13.22 23.51
N THR A 5 -16.03 14.35 23.41
CA THR A 5 -15.65 15.62 24.04
C THR A 5 -15.57 15.49 25.55
N ALA A 6 -16.60 14.87 26.19
CA ALA A 6 -16.63 14.68 27.64
C ALA A 6 -15.49 13.76 28.16
N ALA A 7 -15.10 12.76 27.38
CA ALA A 7 -13.99 11.88 27.72
C ALA A 7 -12.62 12.55 27.49
N PHE A 8 -12.50 13.38 26.46
CA PHE A 8 -11.29 14.11 26.13
C PHE A 8 -10.96 15.24 27.12
N GLU A 9 -11.98 16.02 27.57
CA GLU A 9 -11.83 17.08 28.57
C GLU A 9 -11.28 16.59 29.91
N LYS A 10 -11.52 15.32 30.25
CA LYS A 10 -10.98 14.72 31.48
C LYS A 10 -9.47 14.49 31.42
N LYS A 11 -8.90 14.42 30.20
CA LYS A 11 -7.51 14.02 29.99
C LYS A 11 -6.63 15.19 29.48
N PHE A 12 -7.22 16.15 28.79
CA PHE A 12 -6.46 17.19 28.08
C PHE A 12 -6.89 18.62 28.46
N PRO A 13 -6.00 19.62 28.31
CA PRO A 13 -6.30 21.01 28.61
C PRO A 13 -7.34 21.59 27.65
N LYS A 14 -8.00 22.69 28.11
CA LYS A 14 -9.11 23.35 27.42
C LYS A 14 -8.80 23.74 25.98
N GLU A 15 -7.59 24.25 25.71
CA GLU A 15 -7.14 24.64 24.36
C GLU A 15 -7.17 23.47 23.37
N LYS A 16 -6.75 22.28 23.80
CA LYS A 16 -6.81 21.07 22.96
C LYS A 16 -8.25 20.59 22.76
N THR A 17 -9.12 20.81 23.76
CA THR A 17 -10.55 20.48 23.65
C THR A 17 -11.24 21.40 22.63
N GLU A 18 -10.91 22.70 22.59
CA GLU A 18 -11.43 23.62 21.59
C GLU A 18 -10.99 23.20 20.17
N LEU A 19 -9.74 22.75 20.00
CA LEU A 19 -9.23 22.21 18.75
C LEU A 19 -9.97 20.92 18.34
N LEU A 20 -10.26 20.03 19.29
CA LEU A 20 -11.06 18.83 19.06
C LEU A 20 -12.47 19.18 18.57
N VAL A 21 -13.16 20.13 19.23
CA VAL A 21 -14.50 20.56 18.83
C VAL A 21 -14.50 21.12 17.41
N LYS A 22 -13.47 21.90 17.06
CA LYS A 22 -13.28 22.37 15.68
C LYS A 22 -13.12 21.20 14.69
N ALA A 23 -12.34 20.17 15.06
CA ALA A 23 -12.14 18.98 14.24
C ALA A 23 -13.43 18.15 14.10
N ILE A 24 -14.23 18.02 15.16
CA ILE A 24 -15.56 17.36 15.13
C ILE A 24 -16.47 18.04 14.13
N ASN A 25 -16.59 19.36 14.19
CA ASN A 25 -17.46 20.11 13.29
C ASN A 25 -16.97 20.01 11.83
N PHE A 26 -15.66 20.07 11.62
CA PHE A 26 -15.06 19.88 10.31
C PHE A 26 -15.31 18.47 9.75
N ALA A 27 -15.03 17.42 10.50
CA ALA A 27 -15.29 16.05 10.07
C ALA A 27 -16.79 15.78 9.78
N LYS A 28 -17.69 16.31 10.62
CA LYS A 28 -19.15 16.24 10.38
C LYS A 28 -19.56 16.93 9.08
N SER A 29 -18.96 18.09 8.76
CA SER A 29 -19.27 18.80 7.52
C SER A 29 -18.75 18.08 6.27
N VAL A 30 -17.57 17.43 6.36
CA VAL A 30 -16.98 16.68 5.24
C VAL A 30 -17.79 15.43 4.91
N HIS A 31 -18.29 14.75 5.93
CA HIS A 31 -19.02 13.46 5.79
C HIS A 31 -20.54 13.61 5.90
N ALA A 32 -21.10 14.83 5.74
CA ALA A 32 -22.53 15.12 5.97
C ALA A 32 -23.46 14.24 5.12
N ASP A 33 -23.11 14.03 3.84
CA ASP A 33 -23.92 13.28 2.88
C ASP A 33 -23.51 11.81 2.74
N GLN A 34 -22.50 11.36 3.50
CA GLN A 34 -21.95 10.01 3.40
C GLN A 34 -22.58 9.08 4.42
N LYS A 35 -22.89 7.85 3.97
CA LYS A 35 -23.41 6.77 4.83
C LYS A 35 -22.52 5.53 4.72
N ARG A 36 -22.42 4.79 5.82
CA ARG A 36 -21.75 3.48 5.87
C ARG A 36 -22.65 2.38 5.25
N GLU A 37 -22.10 1.19 5.05
CA GLU A 37 -22.89 0.01 4.62
C GLU A 37 -23.95 -0.38 5.66
N SER A 38 -23.81 0.02 6.93
CA SER A 38 -24.81 -0.10 7.99
C SER A 38 -25.97 0.91 7.88
N GLN A 39 -25.93 1.82 6.90
CA GLN A 39 -26.85 2.97 6.72
C GLN A 39 -26.72 4.08 7.79
N GLU A 40 -25.80 3.95 8.73
CA GLU A 40 -25.47 4.99 9.70
C GLU A 40 -24.66 6.14 9.05
N PRO A 41 -24.70 7.37 9.63
CA PRO A 41 -23.84 8.47 9.17
C PRO A 41 -22.37 8.09 9.22
N TYR A 42 -21.60 8.45 8.18
CA TYR A 42 -20.19 8.06 8.08
C TYR A 42 -19.35 8.57 9.26
N TYR A 43 -19.69 9.76 9.79
CA TYR A 43 -18.99 10.41 10.90
C TYR A 43 -18.84 9.51 12.17
N ILE A 44 -19.75 8.55 12.39
CA ILE A 44 -19.64 7.60 13.52
C ILE A 44 -18.34 6.82 13.49
N HIS A 45 -17.78 6.59 12.29
CA HIS A 45 -16.52 5.86 12.16
C HIS A 45 -15.31 6.65 12.70
N PRO A 46 -14.97 7.85 12.21
CA PRO A 46 -13.86 8.62 12.75
C PRO A 46 -14.03 8.97 14.23
N GLU A 47 -15.28 9.19 14.71
CA GLU A 47 -15.54 9.36 16.14
C GLU A 47 -15.17 8.11 16.95
N ALA A 48 -15.54 6.92 16.49
CA ALA A 48 -15.20 5.66 17.15
C ALA A 48 -13.67 5.39 17.11
N VAL A 49 -12.99 5.73 16.02
CA VAL A 49 -11.51 5.66 15.92
C VAL A 49 -10.86 6.58 16.96
N ALA A 50 -11.34 7.81 17.07
CA ALA A 50 -10.84 8.78 18.07
C ALA A 50 -11.08 8.29 19.50
N LEU A 51 -12.22 7.66 19.79
CA LEU A 51 -12.51 7.04 21.10
C LEU A 51 -11.56 5.88 21.40
N ILE A 52 -11.27 5.00 20.43
CA ILE A 52 -10.30 3.91 20.58
C ILE A 52 -8.92 4.47 20.93
N LEU A 53 -8.47 5.51 20.23
CA LEU A 53 -7.18 6.17 20.47
C LEU A 53 -7.15 6.82 21.86
N LEU A 54 -8.25 7.42 22.30
CA LEU A 54 -8.39 8.02 23.62
C LEU A 54 -8.35 6.97 24.74
N ASP A 55 -8.98 5.81 24.53
CA ASP A 55 -8.96 4.67 25.47
C ASP A 55 -7.55 4.06 25.56
N MET A 56 -6.74 4.21 24.50
CA MET A 56 -5.34 3.79 24.48
C MET A 56 -4.39 4.83 25.09
N ASP A 57 -4.90 5.89 25.66
CA ASP A 57 -4.15 7.00 26.26
C ASP A 57 -3.19 7.72 25.28
N MET A 58 -3.58 7.81 23.98
CA MET A 58 -2.79 8.56 22.99
C MET A 58 -2.86 10.06 23.23
N ASP A 59 -1.85 10.80 22.76
CA ASP A 59 -1.80 12.26 22.84
C ASP A 59 -2.94 12.93 22.06
N ALA A 60 -3.25 14.18 22.43
CA ALA A 60 -4.36 14.95 21.88
C ALA A 60 -4.29 15.07 20.35
N ASP A 61 -3.08 15.29 19.80
CA ASP A 61 -2.89 15.50 18.37
C ASP A 61 -3.12 14.19 17.59
N THR A 62 -2.76 13.05 18.17
CA THR A 62 -3.05 11.72 17.58
C THR A 62 -4.55 11.41 17.58
N VAL A 63 -5.27 11.76 18.66
CA VAL A 63 -6.74 11.56 18.74
C VAL A 63 -7.43 12.45 17.68
N ILE A 64 -7.01 13.72 17.54
CA ILE A 64 -7.54 14.63 16.53
C ILE A 64 -7.20 14.14 15.11
N ALA A 65 -5.97 13.65 14.89
CA ALA A 65 -5.59 13.07 13.60
C ALA A 65 -6.43 11.82 13.26
N GLY A 66 -6.72 10.98 14.26
CA GLY A 66 -7.63 9.84 14.10
C GLY A 66 -9.06 10.24 13.75
N LEU A 67 -9.55 11.37 14.26
CA LEU A 67 -10.85 11.94 13.88
C LEU A 67 -10.85 12.49 12.45
N LEU A 68 -9.71 12.96 11.95
CA LEU A 68 -9.59 13.59 10.63
C LEU A 68 -9.02 12.66 9.55
N HIS A 69 -8.72 11.40 9.85
CA HIS A 69 -7.91 10.51 9.01
C HIS A 69 -8.49 10.26 7.60
N ASP A 70 -9.82 10.21 7.47
CA ASP A 70 -10.50 9.98 6.17
C ASP A 70 -10.87 11.30 5.45
N THR A 71 -10.72 12.47 6.10
CA THR A 71 -11.19 13.74 5.53
C THR A 71 -10.48 14.15 4.24
N VAL A 72 -9.21 13.78 4.07
CA VAL A 72 -8.42 14.06 2.86
C VAL A 72 -8.74 13.04 1.75
N GLU A 73 -9.15 11.82 2.11
CA GLU A 73 -9.49 10.77 1.14
C GLU A 73 -10.89 10.95 0.56
N ASP A 74 -11.85 11.23 1.43
CA ASP A 74 -13.28 11.27 1.08
C ASP A 74 -13.82 12.68 0.82
N GLY A 75 -13.07 13.72 1.17
CA GLY A 75 -13.50 15.11 1.03
C GLY A 75 -13.18 15.72 -0.34
N HIS A 76 -14.16 16.35 -0.98
CA HIS A 76 -13.92 17.17 -2.17
C HIS A 76 -13.11 18.43 -1.79
N ASP A 77 -11.99 18.67 -2.50
CA ASP A 77 -11.10 19.84 -2.33
C ASP A 77 -10.46 20.01 -0.94
N ILE A 78 -10.27 18.91 -0.19
CA ILE A 78 -9.56 18.92 1.08
C ILE A 78 -8.14 18.40 0.85
N THR A 79 -7.16 19.31 1.03
CA THR A 79 -5.73 19.00 0.91
C THR A 79 -5.06 18.91 2.28
N VAL A 80 -3.90 18.26 2.32
CA VAL A 80 -3.07 18.18 3.52
C VAL A 80 -2.65 19.56 4.02
N GLU A 81 -2.39 20.50 3.09
CA GLU A 81 -2.04 21.90 3.41
C GLU A 81 -3.19 22.62 4.14
N LYS A 82 -4.45 22.34 3.75
CA LYS A 82 -5.62 22.89 4.42
C LYS A 82 -5.74 22.35 5.85
N ILE A 83 -5.49 21.05 6.04
CA ILE A 83 -5.45 20.46 7.38
C ILE A 83 -4.32 21.09 8.20
N ALA A 84 -3.12 21.30 7.62
CA ALA A 84 -2.00 21.94 8.30
C ALA A 84 -2.29 23.37 8.75
N GLN A 85 -3.00 24.17 7.95
CA GLN A 85 -3.43 25.52 8.29
C GLN A 85 -4.46 25.55 9.42
N MET A 86 -5.40 24.60 9.43
CA MET A 86 -6.51 24.58 10.39
C MET A 86 -6.17 23.94 11.73
N PHE A 87 -5.33 22.89 11.73
CA PHE A 87 -5.10 21.99 12.87
C PHE A 87 -3.62 21.83 13.23
N GLY A 88 -2.70 22.33 12.43
CA GLY A 88 -1.27 22.27 12.65
C GLY A 88 -0.55 21.21 11.84
N LYS A 89 0.78 21.39 11.70
CA LYS A 89 1.63 20.55 10.82
C LYS A 89 1.75 19.11 11.30
N ASP A 90 1.73 18.86 12.61
CA ASP A 90 1.89 17.52 13.17
C ASP A 90 0.66 16.65 12.92
N ILE A 91 -0.54 17.22 13.13
CA ILE A 91 -1.80 16.54 12.79
C ILE A 91 -1.88 16.27 11.29
N ALA A 92 -1.55 17.27 10.45
CA ALA A 92 -1.57 17.10 9.00
C ALA A 92 -0.61 16.03 8.50
N ARG A 93 0.60 15.90 9.09
CA ARG A 93 1.58 14.86 8.76
C ARG A 93 1.04 13.46 9.08
N MET A 94 0.39 13.29 10.23
CA MET A 94 -0.23 12.02 10.60
C MET A 94 -1.38 11.65 9.65
N VAL A 95 -2.26 12.60 9.33
CA VAL A 95 -3.35 12.40 8.37
C VAL A 95 -2.80 12.03 6.98
N ASP A 96 -1.80 12.76 6.46
CA ASP A 96 -1.12 12.43 5.18
C ASP A 96 -0.52 11.00 5.20
N GLY A 97 0.13 10.63 6.32
CA GLY A 97 0.67 9.29 6.52
C GLY A 97 -0.41 8.21 6.40
N VAL A 98 -1.56 8.38 7.03
CA VAL A 98 -2.67 7.44 6.98
C VAL A 98 -3.30 7.40 5.58
N THR A 99 -3.53 8.55 4.95
CA THR A 99 -4.11 8.66 3.59
C THR A 99 -3.23 8.00 2.54
N LYS A 100 -1.91 8.16 2.59
CA LYS A 100 -0.95 7.50 1.68
C LYS A 100 -0.98 5.98 1.78
N LEU A 101 -1.39 5.43 2.93
CA LEU A 101 -1.56 3.99 3.12
C LEU A 101 -2.82 3.44 2.45
N THR A 102 -3.83 4.28 2.26
CA THR A 102 -5.12 3.89 1.68
C THR A 102 -5.15 4.11 0.16
N ASN A 103 -4.56 5.21 -0.32
CA ASN A 103 -4.58 5.61 -1.73
C ASN A 103 -3.47 4.92 -2.56
N SER A 104 -3.75 3.73 -3.08
CA SER A 104 -2.94 3.09 -4.12
C SER A 104 -3.52 3.33 -5.51
N ASN A 105 -3.49 4.58 -5.98
CA ASN A 105 -3.77 4.94 -7.39
C ASN A 105 -2.64 4.47 -8.33
N LEU A 106 -2.07 3.29 -8.09
CA LEU A 106 -1.08 2.70 -8.98
C LEU A 106 -1.80 1.92 -10.07
N SER A 107 -1.68 2.50 -11.26
CA SER A 107 -2.04 2.06 -12.60
C SER A 107 -2.58 0.62 -12.74
N HIS A 108 -3.59 0.48 -13.59
CA HIS A 108 -4.19 -0.77 -14.08
C HIS A 108 -3.20 -1.81 -14.66
N MET A 109 -1.88 -1.54 -14.65
CA MET A 109 -0.83 -2.37 -15.23
C MET A 109 -0.11 -3.32 -14.26
N LEU A 110 -0.31 -3.19 -12.92
CA LEU A 110 0.35 -4.05 -11.93
C LEU A 110 -0.52 -5.25 -11.56
N SER A 111 0.12 -6.40 -11.31
CA SER A 111 -0.56 -7.58 -10.78
C SER A 111 -1.16 -7.28 -9.39
N LYS A 112 -2.16 -8.08 -8.97
CA LYS A 112 -2.77 -7.93 -7.64
C LYS A 112 -1.75 -8.08 -6.51
N GLU A 113 -0.74 -8.94 -6.72
CA GLU A 113 0.35 -9.22 -5.78
C GLU A 113 1.32 -8.05 -5.68
N ASP A 114 1.70 -7.43 -6.82
CA ASP A 114 2.60 -6.27 -6.83
C ASP A 114 1.96 -5.04 -6.19
N ARG A 115 0.64 -4.85 -6.36
CA ARG A 115 -0.11 -3.78 -5.68
C ARG A 115 -0.12 -3.97 -4.17
N GLN A 116 -0.31 -5.19 -3.70
CA GLN A 116 -0.30 -5.51 -2.27
C GLN A 116 1.11 -5.29 -1.67
N ALA A 117 2.14 -5.66 -2.41
CA ALA A 117 3.54 -5.43 -2.02
C ALA A 117 3.86 -3.93 -1.91
N GLU A 118 3.45 -3.13 -2.90
CA GLU A 118 3.69 -1.67 -2.88
C GLU A 118 2.92 -0.96 -1.74
N ASN A 119 1.71 -1.41 -1.42
CA ASN A 119 0.96 -0.89 -0.28
C ASN A 119 1.67 -1.18 1.04
N LEU A 120 2.19 -2.41 1.22
CA LEU A 120 2.97 -2.77 2.40
C LEU A 120 4.26 -1.93 2.50
N ARG A 121 4.97 -1.74 1.40
CA ARG A 121 6.16 -0.89 1.33
C ARG A 121 5.86 0.53 1.80
N LYS A 122 4.83 1.18 1.24
CA LYS A 122 4.41 2.52 1.64
C LYS A 122 4.04 2.59 3.11
N MET A 123 3.34 1.56 3.62
CA MET A 123 2.98 1.45 5.02
C MET A 123 4.22 1.46 5.91
N PHE A 124 5.22 0.65 5.61
CA PHE A 124 6.44 0.60 6.42
C PHE A 124 7.24 1.91 6.37
N LEU A 125 7.31 2.57 5.22
CA LEU A 125 7.95 3.88 5.09
C LEU A 125 7.21 4.97 5.88
N ALA A 126 5.88 4.98 5.86
CA ALA A 126 5.09 5.93 6.66
C ALA A 126 5.28 5.69 8.17
N ILE A 127 5.33 4.43 8.60
CA ILE A 127 5.60 4.04 10.00
C ILE A 127 7.00 4.49 10.44
N ALA A 128 8.00 4.37 9.57
CA ALA A 128 9.37 4.80 9.86
C ALA A 128 9.48 6.32 10.08
N ASN A 129 8.61 7.10 9.44
CA ASN A 129 8.55 8.55 9.59
C ASN A 129 7.80 9.00 10.86
N ASP A 130 6.68 8.37 11.19
CA ASP A 130 5.92 8.62 12.42
C ASP A 130 5.13 7.36 12.81
N VAL A 131 5.53 6.77 13.92
CA VAL A 131 4.92 5.52 14.39
C VAL A 131 3.44 5.68 14.80
N ARG A 132 2.98 6.92 15.12
CA ARG A 132 1.58 7.19 15.45
C ARG A 132 0.64 6.87 14.29
N VAL A 133 1.14 6.96 13.06
CA VAL A 133 0.38 6.57 11.85
C VAL A 133 -0.09 5.12 11.91
N VAL A 134 0.75 4.19 12.39
CA VAL A 134 0.33 2.79 12.53
C VAL A 134 -0.69 2.60 13.65
N VAL A 135 -0.58 3.38 14.75
CA VAL A 135 -1.55 3.29 15.86
C VAL A 135 -2.93 3.75 15.37
N ILE A 136 -3.01 4.88 14.65
CA ILE A 136 -4.25 5.36 14.03
C ILE A 136 -4.81 4.29 13.06
N LYS A 137 -3.95 3.70 12.20
CA LYS A 137 -4.39 2.71 11.22
C LYS A 137 -4.86 1.40 11.87
N LEU A 138 -4.28 0.99 12.99
CA LEU A 138 -4.74 -0.16 13.77
C LEU A 138 -6.08 0.12 14.45
N ALA A 139 -6.31 1.33 14.97
CA ALA A 139 -7.59 1.76 15.53
C ALA A 139 -8.69 1.82 14.44
N ASP A 140 -8.38 2.38 13.26
CA ASP A 140 -9.25 2.35 12.08
C ASP A 140 -9.62 0.90 11.70
N ARG A 141 -8.62 0.03 11.56
CA ARG A 141 -8.82 -1.38 11.21
C ARG A 141 -9.68 -2.09 12.25
N LEU A 142 -9.44 -1.85 13.52
CA LEU A 142 -10.22 -2.45 14.61
C LEU A 142 -11.71 -2.06 14.52
N HIS A 143 -12.01 -0.78 14.34
CA HIS A 143 -13.39 -0.33 14.18
C HIS A 143 -14.04 -0.90 12.92
N ASN A 144 -13.30 -0.95 11.80
CA ASN A 144 -13.77 -1.58 10.57
C ASN A 144 -14.07 -3.07 10.76
N MET A 145 -13.27 -3.80 11.54
CA MET A 145 -13.52 -5.21 11.85
C MET A 145 -14.74 -5.41 12.76
N ARG A 146 -14.97 -4.53 13.74
CA ARG A 146 -16.16 -4.55 14.62
C ARG A 146 -17.46 -4.36 13.83
N THR A 147 -17.41 -3.57 12.75
CA THR A 147 -18.58 -3.24 11.90
C THR A 147 -18.64 -4.06 10.59
N LEU A 148 -17.74 -5.04 10.40
CA LEU A 148 -17.60 -5.80 9.17
C LEU A 148 -18.82 -6.69 8.86
N GLY A 149 -19.67 -6.98 9.85
CA GLY A 149 -20.88 -7.79 9.71
C GLY A 149 -21.90 -7.26 8.70
N TYR A 150 -21.91 -5.95 8.45
CA TYR A 150 -22.83 -5.31 7.48
C TYR A 150 -22.35 -5.44 6.02
N CYS A 151 -21.11 -5.87 5.79
CA CYS A 151 -20.54 -6.00 4.46
C CYS A 151 -20.91 -7.33 3.77
N SER A 152 -20.73 -7.43 2.43
CA SER A 152 -20.88 -8.67 1.68
C SER A 152 -19.93 -9.78 2.15
N LYS A 153 -20.30 -11.05 1.93
CA LYS A 153 -19.50 -12.20 2.36
C LYS A 153 -18.07 -12.17 1.79
N GLU A 154 -17.93 -11.82 0.50
CA GLU A 154 -16.63 -11.72 -0.17
C GLU A 154 -15.76 -10.62 0.46
N LYS A 155 -16.34 -9.46 0.75
CA LYS A 155 -15.66 -8.34 1.39
C LYS A 155 -15.23 -8.70 2.81
N ARG A 156 -16.09 -9.39 3.59
CA ARG A 156 -15.79 -9.89 4.94
C ARG A 156 -14.57 -10.80 4.93
N VAL A 157 -14.58 -11.84 4.10
CA VAL A 157 -13.48 -12.82 4.02
C VAL A 157 -12.17 -12.15 3.58
N ARG A 158 -12.21 -11.27 2.57
CA ARG A 158 -11.03 -10.55 2.10
C ARG A 158 -10.44 -9.66 3.18
N LYS A 159 -11.26 -8.83 3.85
CA LYS A 159 -10.80 -7.92 4.91
C LYS A 159 -10.33 -8.66 6.15
N ALA A 160 -10.99 -9.75 6.54
CA ALA A 160 -10.57 -10.59 7.65
C ALA A 160 -9.22 -11.28 7.38
N ARG A 161 -8.98 -11.77 6.16
CA ARG A 161 -7.70 -12.34 5.76
C ARG A 161 -6.57 -11.31 5.78
N GLU A 162 -6.79 -10.15 5.17
CA GLU A 162 -5.84 -9.03 5.22
C GLU A 162 -5.49 -8.63 6.67
N THR A 163 -6.50 -8.61 7.55
CA THR A 163 -6.31 -8.29 8.97
C THR A 163 -5.49 -9.35 9.69
N MET A 164 -5.76 -10.63 9.45
CA MET A 164 -5.03 -11.74 10.04
C MET A 164 -3.58 -11.82 9.56
N ASP A 165 -3.35 -11.55 8.26
CA ASP A 165 -2.03 -11.72 7.62
C ASP A 165 -1.10 -10.51 7.82
N VAL A 166 -1.66 -9.32 8.09
CA VAL A 166 -0.89 -8.06 8.15
C VAL A 166 -1.09 -7.31 9.47
N TYR A 167 -2.33 -6.93 9.80
CA TYR A 167 -2.58 -5.99 10.90
C TYR A 167 -2.46 -6.63 12.29
N ALA A 168 -2.89 -7.88 12.48
CA ALA A 168 -2.76 -8.56 13.76
C ALA A 168 -1.28 -8.86 14.11
N PRO A 169 -0.43 -9.36 13.17
CA PRO A 169 1.00 -9.46 13.40
C PRO A 169 1.69 -8.11 13.63
N LEU A 170 1.24 -7.05 12.95
CA LEU A 170 1.76 -5.70 13.16
C LEU A 170 1.45 -5.20 14.58
N ALA A 171 0.21 -5.38 15.05
CA ALA A 171 -0.18 -5.07 16.42
C ALA A 171 0.65 -5.85 17.45
N ASP A 172 0.96 -7.13 17.19
CA ASP A 172 1.84 -7.94 18.02
C ASP A 172 3.26 -7.37 18.10
N ARG A 173 3.82 -6.97 16.95
CA ARG A 173 5.18 -6.41 16.87
C ARG A 173 5.32 -5.09 17.62
N PHE A 174 4.28 -4.26 17.59
CA PHE A 174 4.23 -3.02 18.36
C PHE A 174 3.78 -3.22 19.82
N GLY A 175 3.58 -4.46 20.26
CA GLY A 175 3.19 -4.81 21.63
C GLY A 175 1.76 -4.46 22.01
N MET A 176 0.91 -4.10 21.04
CA MET A 176 -0.48 -3.69 21.24
C MET A 176 -1.39 -4.92 21.46
N GLY A 177 -1.20 -5.58 22.62
CA GLY A 177 -1.78 -6.90 22.92
C GLY A 177 -3.30 -6.92 22.88
N ALA A 178 -3.97 -5.89 23.37
CA ALA A 178 -5.43 -5.78 23.36
C ALA A 178 -5.97 -5.73 21.92
N ILE A 179 -5.42 -4.88 21.08
CA ILE A 179 -5.84 -4.75 19.66
C ILE A 179 -5.54 -6.03 18.88
N LYS A 180 -4.33 -6.59 19.05
CA LYS A 180 -3.97 -7.87 18.39
C LYS A 180 -5.00 -8.94 18.62
N VAL A 181 -5.34 -9.16 19.89
CA VAL A 181 -6.24 -10.23 20.30
C VAL A 181 -7.64 -10.03 19.71
N GLU A 182 -8.16 -8.83 19.75
CA GLU A 182 -9.49 -8.54 19.21
C GLU A 182 -9.51 -8.66 17.68
N LEU A 183 -8.44 -8.19 16.97
CA LEU A 183 -8.29 -8.37 15.54
C LEU A 183 -8.20 -9.85 15.15
N GLU A 184 -7.45 -10.67 15.91
CA GLU A 184 -7.36 -12.13 15.68
C GLU A 184 -8.70 -12.82 15.87
N ASP A 185 -9.43 -12.55 16.97
CA ASP A 185 -10.71 -13.18 17.29
C ASP A 185 -11.80 -12.77 16.27
N LEU A 186 -11.91 -11.49 15.91
CA LEU A 186 -12.83 -11.02 14.89
C LEU A 186 -12.52 -11.61 13.53
N SER A 187 -11.24 -11.64 13.13
CA SER A 187 -10.83 -12.22 11.84
C SER A 187 -11.13 -13.71 11.78
N PHE A 188 -10.86 -14.45 12.85
CA PHE A 188 -11.16 -15.87 12.96
C PHE A 188 -12.67 -16.16 12.83
N SER A 189 -13.52 -15.35 13.47
CA SER A 189 -14.96 -15.48 13.38
C SER A 189 -15.52 -15.33 11.96
N TYR A 190 -14.89 -14.48 11.13
CA TYR A 190 -15.28 -14.29 9.73
C TYR A 190 -14.65 -15.30 8.77
N LEU A 191 -13.42 -15.76 9.05
CA LEU A 191 -12.71 -16.71 8.20
C LEU A 191 -13.18 -18.15 8.39
N MET A 192 -13.45 -18.55 9.64
CA MET A 192 -13.84 -19.91 10.03
C MET A 192 -15.02 -19.89 11.02
N PRO A 193 -16.21 -19.43 10.59
CA PRO A 193 -17.34 -19.19 11.50
C PRO A 193 -17.87 -20.47 12.18
N GLU A 194 -17.83 -21.61 11.49
CA GLU A 194 -18.30 -22.88 12.06
C GLU A 194 -17.35 -23.38 13.15
N GLU A 195 -16.04 -23.34 12.86
CA GLU A 195 -15.01 -23.74 13.81
C GLU A 195 -14.97 -22.82 15.03
N CYS A 196 -15.13 -21.50 14.81
CA CYS A 196 -15.21 -20.53 15.88
C CYS A 196 -16.39 -20.86 16.83
N ARG A 197 -17.59 -21.10 16.30
CA ARG A 197 -18.78 -21.48 17.07
C ARG A 197 -18.59 -22.81 17.81
N ARG A 198 -18.02 -23.81 17.13
CA ARG A 198 -17.71 -25.12 17.72
C ARG A 198 -16.77 -24.96 18.93
N LEU A 199 -15.71 -24.19 18.77
CA LEU A 199 -14.77 -23.95 19.87
C LEU A 199 -15.38 -23.14 21.00
N GLN A 200 -16.19 -22.11 20.70
CA GLN A 200 -16.91 -21.35 21.72
C GLN A 200 -17.75 -22.25 22.60
N SER A 201 -18.62 -23.07 22.02
CA SER A 201 -19.49 -23.99 22.74
C SER A 201 -18.75 -25.02 23.62
N LEU A 202 -17.53 -25.41 23.20
CA LEU A 202 -16.71 -26.37 23.96
C LEU A 202 -15.91 -25.69 25.09
N ILE A 203 -15.55 -24.43 24.93
CA ILE A 203 -14.61 -23.73 25.82
C ILE A 203 -15.34 -22.92 26.90
N GLU A 204 -16.44 -22.25 26.58
CA GLU A 204 -17.17 -21.38 27.49
C GLU A 204 -17.56 -22.08 28.78
N PRO A 205 -18.18 -23.29 28.75
CA PRO A 205 -18.54 -23.99 30.00
C PRO A 205 -17.32 -24.33 30.85
N LYS A 206 -16.21 -24.75 30.22
CA LYS A 206 -14.97 -25.07 30.93
C LYS A 206 -14.29 -23.83 31.51
N GLN A 207 -14.37 -22.69 30.81
CA GLN A 207 -13.86 -21.43 31.34
C GLN A 207 -14.67 -20.93 32.53
N GLU A 208 -15.99 -21.08 32.50
CA GLU A 208 -16.86 -20.70 33.62
C GLU A 208 -16.62 -21.55 34.86
N GLU A 209 -16.56 -22.87 34.69
CA GLU A 209 -16.22 -23.81 35.77
C GLU A 209 -14.86 -23.46 36.41
N ARG A 210 -13.82 -23.31 35.58
CA ARG A 210 -12.47 -22.94 36.07
C ARG A 210 -12.44 -21.56 36.70
N MET A 211 -13.19 -20.59 36.19
CA MET A 211 -13.27 -19.26 36.78
C MET A 211 -13.95 -19.31 38.18
N GLY A 212 -14.96 -20.13 38.34
CA GLY A 212 -15.61 -20.37 39.64
C GLY A 212 -14.62 -20.90 40.69
N LEU A 213 -13.79 -21.87 40.30
CA LEU A 213 -12.76 -22.42 41.19
C LEU A 213 -11.64 -21.38 41.48
N LEU A 214 -11.23 -20.59 40.50
CA LEU A 214 -10.20 -19.57 40.68
C LEU A 214 -10.64 -18.40 41.56
N LYS A 215 -11.92 -18.11 41.73
CA LYS A 215 -12.41 -17.10 42.70
C LYS A 215 -11.96 -17.40 44.12
N LYS A 216 -11.97 -18.68 44.53
CA LYS A 216 -11.46 -19.10 45.85
C LYS A 216 -9.94 -18.90 45.96
N VAL A 217 -9.20 -19.23 44.88
CA VAL A 217 -7.75 -19.03 44.77
C VAL A 217 -7.42 -17.55 44.87
N MET A 218 -8.15 -16.68 44.13
CA MET A 218 -7.99 -15.22 44.20
C MET A 218 -8.15 -14.67 45.59
N HIS A 219 -9.22 -15.04 46.28
CA HIS A 219 -9.48 -14.56 47.65
C HIS A 219 -8.37 -14.96 48.64
N LYS A 220 -7.90 -16.23 48.58
CA LYS A 220 -6.77 -16.71 49.39
C LYS A 220 -5.49 -15.94 49.10
N LEU A 221 -5.26 -15.62 47.82
CA LEU A 221 -4.08 -14.86 47.33
C LEU A 221 -4.15 -13.39 47.79
N GLU A 222 -5.29 -12.74 47.65
CA GLU A 222 -5.50 -11.34 48.09
C GLU A 222 -5.19 -11.15 49.58
N ILE A 223 -5.66 -12.09 50.43
CA ILE A 223 -5.35 -12.07 51.84
C ILE A 223 -3.85 -12.21 52.09
N ALA A 224 -3.20 -13.19 51.47
CA ALA A 224 -1.75 -13.44 51.66
C ALA A 224 -0.87 -12.28 51.18
N LEU A 225 -1.23 -11.64 50.05
CA LEU A 225 -0.51 -10.47 49.56
C LEU A 225 -0.68 -9.26 50.51
N LYS A 226 -1.89 -9.06 51.04
CA LYS A 226 -2.18 -8.01 52.01
C LYS A 226 -1.42 -8.21 53.33
N ASP A 227 -1.38 -9.45 53.84
CA ASP A 227 -0.67 -9.79 55.07
C ASP A 227 0.86 -9.59 54.93
N ALA A 228 1.39 -9.76 53.70
CA ALA A 228 2.79 -9.48 53.37
C ALA A 228 3.07 -7.99 53.07
N GLY A 229 2.05 -7.12 53.17
CA GLY A 229 2.21 -5.70 52.90
C GLY A 229 2.35 -5.33 51.40
N ILE A 230 2.08 -6.26 50.46
CA ILE A 230 2.13 -6.03 49.04
C ILE A 230 0.77 -5.54 48.54
N LYS A 231 0.75 -4.29 48.03
CA LYS A 231 -0.43 -3.74 47.40
C LYS A 231 -0.57 -4.32 45.99
N ALA A 232 -1.63 -5.08 45.78
CA ALA A 232 -1.82 -5.78 44.50
C ALA A 232 -3.29 -5.76 44.06
N GLU A 233 -3.51 -5.69 42.75
CA GLU A 233 -4.80 -5.99 42.13
C GLU A 233 -4.75 -7.41 41.54
N VAL A 234 -5.67 -8.26 41.95
CA VAL A 234 -5.77 -9.65 41.46
C VAL A 234 -7.01 -9.78 40.58
N SER A 235 -6.85 -10.26 39.38
CA SER A 235 -7.94 -10.43 38.42
C SER A 235 -7.84 -11.76 37.66
N GLY A 236 -8.99 -12.31 37.27
CA GLY A 236 -9.07 -13.48 36.41
C GLY A 236 -9.10 -13.10 34.94
N ARG A 237 -8.29 -13.76 34.11
CA ARG A 237 -8.26 -13.55 32.67
C ARG A 237 -8.68 -14.81 31.90
N ARG A 238 -9.68 -14.69 31.05
CA ARG A 238 -10.03 -15.74 30.08
C ARG A 238 -9.09 -15.68 28.90
N LYS A 239 -8.69 -16.84 28.36
CA LYS A 239 -7.91 -16.92 27.13
C LYS A 239 -8.81 -16.78 25.91
N HIS A 240 -8.31 -16.05 24.92
CA HIS A 240 -9.00 -15.74 23.66
C HIS A 240 -9.12 -16.97 22.76
N ILE A 241 -10.19 -17.02 21.95
CA ILE A 241 -10.59 -18.20 21.18
C ILE A 241 -9.57 -18.55 20.11
N TYR A 242 -9.09 -17.56 19.35
CA TYR A 242 -8.07 -17.80 18.33
C TYR A 242 -6.75 -18.31 18.94
N SER A 243 -6.35 -17.81 20.10
CA SER A 243 -5.15 -18.30 20.79
C SER A 243 -5.29 -19.77 21.21
N ILE A 244 -6.49 -20.22 21.56
CA ILE A 244 -6.79 -21.63 21.85
C ILE A 244 -6.78 -22.45 20.57
N TYR A 245 -7.44 -21.97 19.50
CA TYR A 245 -7.41 -22.58 18.18
C TYR A 245 -5.97 -22.86 17.69
N ARG A 246 -5.09 -21.87 17.81
CA ARG A 246 -3.66 -22.03 17.45
C ARG A 246 -2.98 -23.14 18.25
N LYS A 247 -3.27 -23.28 19.54
CA LYS A 247 -2.68 -24.35 20.36
C LYS A 247 -3.20 -25.73 19.95
N LEU A 248 -4.51 -25.85 19.73
CA LEU A 248 -5.13 -27.13 19.33
C LEU A 248 -4.71 -27.57 17.93
N ASN A 249 -4.84 -26.73 16.93
CA ASN A 249 -4.71 -27.12 15.54
C ASN A 249 -3.29 -26.96 14.97
N ILE A 250 -2.56 -25.92 15.38
CA ILE A 250 -1.21 -25.65 14.86
C ILE A 250 -0.16 -26.36 15.73
N LYS A 251 -0.27 -26.28 17.07
CA LYS A 251 0.68 -26.93 17.99
C LYS A 251 0.26 -28.36 18.37
N LYS A 252 -0.92 -28.82 17.94
CA LYS A 252 -1.48 -30.16 18.19
C LYS A 252 -1.51 -30.54 19.69
N VAL A 253 -1.74 -29.57 20.55
CA VAL A 253 -1.86 -29.76 22.01
C VAL A 253 -3.31 -30.13 22.35
N GLY A 254 -3.54 -31.13 23.18
CA GLY A 254 -4.88 -31.51 23.60
C GLY A 254 -5.57 -30.42 24.44
N LEU A 255 -6.92 -30.34 24.39
CA LEU A 255 -7.66 -29.30 25.13
C LEU A 255 -7.40 -29.38 26.65
N ASN A 256 -7.23 -30.59 27.20
CA ASN A 256 -6.92 -30.79 28.61
C ASN A 256 -5.48 -30.40 29.00
N GLU A 257 -4.59 -30.25 28.03
CA GLU A 257 -3.21 -29.83 28.22
C GLU A 257 -3.07 -28.29 28.12
N ILE A 258 -4.16 -27.59 27.82
CA ILE A 258 -4.20 -26.11 27.83
C ILE A 258 -4.49 -25.65 29.26
N TYR A 259 -3.42 -25.46 30.03
CA TYR A 259 -3.51 -25.07 31.46
C TYR A 259 -3.89 -23.59 31.65
N ASP A 260 -3.73 -22.76 30.61
CA ASP A 260 -3.98 -21.32 30.60
C ASP A 260 -5.32 -20.92 29.96
N LEU A 261 -6.34 -21.82 29.96
CA LEU A 261 -7.71 -21.47 29.54
C LEU A 261 -8.29 -20.31 30.38
N VAL A 262 -7.92 -20.27 31.64
CA VAL A 262 -8.12 -19.17 32.56
C VAL A 262 -6.84 -18.97 33.35
N ALA A 263 -6.38 -17.74 33.47
CA ALA A 263 -5.16 -17.36 34.18
C ALA A 263 -5.49 -16.31 35.24
N LEU A 264 -4.71 -16.23 36.31
CA LEU A 264 -4.73 -15.12 37.24
C LEU A 264 -3.72 -14.06 36.80
N ARG A 265 -4.11 -12.81 37.01
CA ARG A 265 -3.24 -11.65 36.81
C ARG A 265 -3.08 -10.91 38.12
N ILE A 266 -1.84 -10.66 38.52
CA ILE A 266 -1.45 -9.88 39.67
C ILE A 266 -0.75 -8.64 39.19
N ILE A 267 -1.28 -7.46 39.53
CA ILE A 267 -0.67 -6.18 39.17
C ILE A 267 -0.21 -5.53 40.48
N VAL A 268 1.05 -5.13 40.53
CA VAL A 268 1.71 -4.53 41.69
C VAL A 268 2.39 -3.21 41.31
N ASP A 269 2.86 -2.46 42.32
CA ASP A 269 3.45 -1.13 42.07
C ASP A 269 4.91 -1.22 41.60
N THR A 270 5.73 -2.12 42.16
CA THR A 270 7.17 -2.20 41.89
C THR A 270 7.64 -3.55 41.34
N VAL A 271 8.81 -3.56 40.70
CA VAL A 271 9.46 -4.82 40.25
C VAL A 271 9.80 -5.72 41.43
N GLN A 272 10.21 -5.14 42.56
CA GLN A 272 10.48 -5.89 43.79
C GLN A 272 9.24 -6.60 44.30
N ASP A 273 8.09 -5.95 44.26
CA ASP A 273 6.80 -6.56 44.64
C ASP A 273 6.40 -7.69 43.66
N CYS A 274 6.81 -7.63 42.39
CA CYS A 274 6.57 -8.74 41.46
C CYS A 274 7.25 -10.02 41.94
N TYR A 275 8.52 -9.95 42.36
CA TYR A 275 9.26 -11.10 42.86
C TYR A 275 8.78 -11.51 44.28
N GLY A 276 8.39 -10.53 45.14
CA GLY A 276 7.75 -10.78 46.40
C GLY A 276 6.43 -11.58 46.27
N ALA A 277 5.57 -11.12 45.34
CA ALA A 277 4.33 -11.82 45.02
C ALA A 277 4.55 -13.22 44.46
N LEU A 278 5.60 -13.41 43.63
CA LEU A 278 5.99 -14.74 43.12
C LEU A 278 6.35 -15.68 44.30
N GLY A 279 7.12 -15.21 45.29
CA GLY A 279 7.48 -15.97 46.46
C GLY A 279 6.25 -16.42 47.23
N ILE A 280 5.29 -15.52 47.46
CA ILE A 280 4.00 -15.81 48.13
C ILE A 280 3.22 -16.85 47.34
N VAL A 281 3.07 -16.65 46.04
CA VAL A 281 2.35 -17.57 45.15
C VAL A 281 2.97 -18.99 45.21
N HIS A 282 4.30 -19.11 45.20
CA HIS A 282 5.00 -20.39 45.29
C HIS A 282 4.96 -21.01 46.71
N SER A 283 4.77 -20.21 47.76
CA SER A 283 4.57 -20.72 49.12
C SER A 283 3.17 -21.29 49.31
N LEU A 284 2.16 -20.73 48.66
CA LEU A 284 0.78 -21.18 48.74
C LEU A 284 0.49 -22.41 47.87
N TRP A 285 1.11 -22.51 46.70
CA TRP A 285 0.84 -23.57 45.73
C TRP A 285 2.12 -24.09 45.07
N ARG A 286 2.15 -25.39 44.82
CA ARG A 286 3.32 -26.04 44.21
C ARG A 286 3.45 -25.66 42.71
N PRO A 287 4.62 -25.13 42.27
CA PRO A 287 4.86 -24.81 40.90
C PRO A 287 5.02 -26.06 40.00
N PHE A 288 4.54 -25.95 38.74
CA PHE A 288 4.74 -26.98 37.74
C PHE A 288 6.19 -26.91 37.21
N PRO A 289 6.99 -27.99 37.26
CA PRO A 289 8.39 -27.97 36.80
C PRO A 289 8.54 -27.54 35.36
N GLY A 290 9.50 -26.66 35.08
CA GLY A 290 9.83 -26.18 33.71
C GLY A 290 8.79 -25.22 33.11
N ARG A 291 7.80 -24.74 33.88
CA ARG A 291 6.76 -23.81 33.40
C ARG A 291 6.88 -22.39 33.95
N PHE A 292 7.95 -22.09 34.63
CA PHE A 292 8.29 -20.71 35.03
C PHE A 292 8.96 -19.96 33.89
N LYS A 293 8.58 -18.69 33.67
CA LYS A 293 9.17 -17.81 32.67
C LYS A 293 9.30 -16.41 33.25
N ASP A 294 10.52 -15.91 33.25
CA ASP A 294 10.84 -14.55 33.67
C ASP A 294 11.02 -13.63 32.43
N TYR A 295 9.95 -12.93 32.06
CA TYR A 295 10.00 -11.91 31.02
C TYR A 295 10.25 -10.51 31.60
N ILE A 296 10.52 -10.36 32.89
CA ILE A 296 10.98 -9.09 33.50
C ILE A 296 12.47 -8.94 33.25
N SER A 297 13.25 -9.98 33.58
CA SER A 297 14.68 -10.03 33.35
C SER A 297 15.04 -10.22 31.86
N MET A 298 14.20 -10.96 31.11
CA MET A 298 14.36 -11.23 29.67
C MET A 298 13.10 -10.80 28.89
N PRO A 299 12.94 -9.49 28.60
CA PRO A 299 11.76 -8.99 27.90
C PRO A 299 11.64 -9.56 26.48
N LYS A 300 10.41 -9.73 26.00
CA LYS A 300 10.18 -10.07 24.59
C LYS A 300 10.51 -8.90 23.67
N THR A 301 10.73 -9.17 22.39
CA THR A 301 11.00 -8.15 21.34
C THR A 301 9.91 -7.09 21.22
N ASN A 302 8.66 -7.45 21.55
CA ASN A 302 7.51 -6.55 21.59
C ASN A 302 7.36 -5.82 22.93
N MET A 303 8.43 -5.71 23.71
CA MET A 303 8.52 -5.03 25.02
C MET A 303 7.64 -5.66 26.11
N TYR A 304 7.08 -6.85 25.91
CA TYR A 304 6.29 -7.54 26.90
C TYR A 304 7.15 -7.97 28.08
N ARG A 305 6.73 -7.59 29.31
CA ARG A 305 7.37 -7.93 30.59
C ARG A 305 6.35 -8.49 31.56
N SER A 306 6.61 -9.65 32.15
CA SER A 306 5.77 -10.29 33.17
C SER A 306 6.47 -11.51 33.73
N LEU A 307 6.24 -11.89 34.97
CA LEU A 307 6.55 -13.24 35.44
C LEU A 307 5.38 -14.16 35.12
N HIS A 308 5.63 -15.34 34.62
CA HIS A 308 4.63 -16.38 34.36
C HIS A 308 4.99 -17.62 35.13
N THR A 309 4.06 -18.14 35.90
CA THR A 309 4.23 -19.42 36.58
C THR A 309 2.94 -20.24 36.46
N THR A 310 3.07 -21.54 36.29
CA THR A 310 1.96 -22.49 36.30
C THR A 310 2.00 -23.26 37.60
N LEU A 311 0.86 -23.39 38.26
CA LEU A 311 0.73 -23.91 39.62
C LEU A 311 -0.39 -24.96 39.68
N PHE A 312 -0.37 -25.80 40.70
CA PHE A 312 -1.47 -26.71 41.01
C PHE A 312 -2.29 -26.14 42.17
N SER A 313 -3.60 -25.97 41.96
CA SER A 313 -4.54 -25.61 43.06
C SER A 313 -4.67 -26.72 44.09
N ASP A 314 -5.28 -26.41 45.23
CA ASP A 314 -5.56 -27.39 46.31
C ASP A 314 -6.41 -28.60 45.83
N HIS A 315 -7.11 -28.43 44.67
CA HIS A 315 -7.90 -29.49 44.01
C HIS A 315 -7.16 -30.18 42.86
N GLY A 316 -5.83 -30.00 42.72
CA GLY A 316 -5.03 -30.58 41.66
C GLY A 316 -5.23 -29.96 40.25
N MET A 317 -6.02 -28.90 40.14
CA MET A 317 -6.24 -28.22 38.87
C MET A 317 -5.07 -27.27 38.58
N PRO A 318 -4.44 -27.37 37.36
CA PRO A 318 -3.41 -26.46 36.99
C PRO A 318 -3.96 -25.09 36.56
N PHE A 319 -3.32 -24.01 36.98
CA PHE A 319 -3.64 -22.64 36.60
C PHE A 319 -2.36 -21.80 36.39
N GLU A 320 -2.41 -20.81 35.50
CA GLU A 320 -1.31 -19.89 35.26
C GLU A 320 -1.50 -18.59 36.04
N VAL A 321 -0.41 -18.07 36.61
CA VAL A 321 -0.35 -16.75 37.24
C VAL A 321 0.61 -15.87 36.46
N GLN A 322 0.17 -14.66 36.12
CA GLN A 322 0.94 -13.61 35.49
C GLN A 322 1.12 -12.45 36.46
N ILE A 323 2.37 -12.09 36.76
CA ILE A 323 2.68 -11.04 37.72
C ILE A 323 3.44 -9.94 37.01
N ARG A 324 3.01 -8.70 37.16
CA ARG A 324 3.60 -7.53 36.47
C ARG A 324 3.26 -6.23 37.18
N THR A 325 4.04 -5.17 36.95
CA THR A 325 3.71 -3.83 37.44
C THR A 325 2.62 -3.16 36.59
N TRP A 326 2.06 -2.05 37.08
CA TRP A 326 1.14 -1.20 36.30
C TRP A 326 1.75 -0.69 35.01
N GLU A 327 3.03 -0.29 35.00
CA GLU A 327 3.74 0.12 33.79
C GLU A 327 3.85 -1.04 32.78
N MET A 328 4.25 -2.22 33.26
CA MET A 328 4.33 -3.41 32.41
C MET A 328 2.95 -3.83 31.88
N HIS A 329 1.90 -3.62 32.67
CA HIS A 329 0.54 -3.91 32.26
C HIS A 329 0.10 -3.01 31.12
N ARG A 330 0.31 -1.70 31.22
CA ARG A 330 0.00 -0.75 30.14
C ARG A 330 0.80 -1.06 28.90
N THR A 331 2.10 -1.32 29.02
CA THR A 331 2.94 -1.72 27.90
C THR A 331 2.49 -3.01 27.23
N ALA A 332 2.00 -4.00 28.00
CA ALA A 332 1.50 -5.26 27.46
C ALA A 332 0.14 -5.14 26.73
N GLU A 333 -0.73 -4.19 27.17
CA GLU A 333 -2.04 -3.96 26.55
C GLU A 333 -1.94 -2.98 25.34
N TYR A 334 -1.17 -1.88 25.48
CA TYR A 334 -1.15 -0.79 24.52
C TYR A 334 0.19 -0.65 23.75
N GLY A 335 1.22 -1.41 24.15
CA GLY A 335 2.51 -1.46 23.47
C GLY A 335 3.16 -0.10 23.37
N ILE A 336 3.54 0.24 22.14
CA ILE A 336 4.20 1.50 21.85
C ILE A 336 3.34 2.73 22.21
N ALA A 337 2.01 2.62 22.15
CA ALA A 337 1.11 3.70 22.53
C ALA A 337 1.30 4.13 23.99
N ALA A 338 1.59 3.18 24.89
CA ALA A 338 1.83 3.47 26.31
C ALA A 338 3.05 4.37 26.56
N HIS A 339 4.01 4.44 25.64
CA HIS A 339 5.21 5.28 25.77
C HIS A 339 4.98 6.76 25.39
N TRP A 340 3.90 7.09 24.65
CA TRP A 340 3.61 8.46 24.24
C TRP A 340 3.02 9.32 25.36
N MET A 341 2.46 8.74 26.40
CA MET A 341 1.91 9.47 27.55
C MET A 341 2.95 10.20 28.43
N TYR A 342 4.21 9.75 28.39
CA TYR A 342 5.27 10.27 29.30
C TYR A 342 6.19 11.28 28.62
N LYS A 343 5.74 12.04 27.62
CA LYS A 343 6.53 13.02 26.84
C LYS A 343 6.95 14.30 27.58
N GLU A 344 7.23 14.24 28.87
CA GLU A 344 7.91 15.33 29.59
C GLU A 344 9.31 14.87 30.05
N GLY A 345 10.28 14.81 29.09
CA GLY A 345 11.69 14.57 29.42
C GLY A 345 12.54 14.00 28.27
N ARG A 346 13.60 14.70 27.87
CA ARG A 346 14.52 14.37 26.77
C ARG A 346 15.22 13.01 26.89
N THR A 347 15.37 12.43 28.08
CA THR A 347 16.09 11.19 28.37
C THR A 347 15.38 9.90 27.91
N ARG A 348 14.04 9.93 27.68
CA ARG A 348 13.28 8.75 27.24
C ARG A 348 13.08 8.66 25.71
N GLN A 349 13.39 9.72 24.98
CA GLN A 349 13.36 9.70 23.51
C GLN A 349 14.44 8.77 22.94
N ASP A 350 15.62 8.76 23.59
CA ASP A 350 16.75 7.89 23.21
C ASP A 350 16.45 6.40 23.42
N GLU A 351 15.67 6.03 24.46
CA GLU A 351 15.23 4.66 24.68
C GLU A 351 14.20 4.19 23.64
N LEU A 352 13.27 5.08 23.26
CA LEU A 352 12.28 4.80 22.21
C LEU A 352 12.97 4.67 20.86
N ASP A 353 13.90 5.55 20.55
CA ASP A 353 14.71 5.53 19.33
C ASP A 353 15.55 4.26 19.23
N THR A 354 16.11 3.78 20.33
CA THR A 354 16.81 2.50 20.38
C THR A 354 15.87 1.31 20.14
N LYS A 355 14.68 1.31 20.78
CA LYS A 355 13.66 0.28 20.61
C LYS A 355 13.06 0.27 19.20
N LEU A 356 13.07 1.41 18.51
CA LEU A 356 12.57 1.58 17.14
C LEU A 356 13.69 1.59 16.08
N ALA A 357 14.95 1.34 16.49
CA ALA A 357 16.09 1.30 15.56
C ALA A 357 15.87 0.31 14.39
N TRP A 358 15.12 -0.76 14.62
CA TRP A 358 14.71 -1.70 13.58
C TRP A 358 13.80 -1.08 12.50
N LEU A 359 13.01 -0.02 12.82
CA LEU A 359 12.21 0.70 11.81
C LEU A 359 13.12 1.42 10.80
N ARG A 360 14.30 1.92 11.25
CA ARG A 360 15.28 2.54 10.35
C ARG A 360 15.84 1.50 9.36
N GLN A 361 16.01 0.25 9.79
CA GLN A 361 16.42 -0.83 8.89
C GLN A 361 15.42 -1.10 7.76
N LEU A 362 14.13 -0.79 7.97
CA LEU A 362 13.12 -0.89 6.90
C LEU A 362 13.36 0.11 5.77
N VAL A 363 13.86 1.30 6.12
CA VAL A 363 14.22 2.32 5.13
C VAL A 363 15.48 1.89 4.38
N ASP A 364 16.45 1.30 5.10
CA ASP A 364 17.69 0.79 4.51
C ASP A 364 17.42 -0.37 3.55
N TYR A 365 16.48 -1.28 3.87
CA TYR A 365 16.06 -2.35 2.96
C TYR A 365 15.44 -1.83 1.65
N ASP A 366 14.83 -0.65 1.68
CA ASP A 366 14.26 -0.03 0.50
C ASP A 366 15.35 0.41 -0.50
N SER A 367 16.49 0.88 0.01
CA SER A 367 17.64 1.28 -0.81
C SER A 367 18.38 0.09 -1.44
N ASP A 368 18.32 -1.08 -0.80
CA ASP A 368 19.08 -2.28 -1.19
C ASP A 368 18.25 -3.31 -2.00
N ALA A 369 16.91 -3.18 -2.01
CA ALA A 369 16.03 -4.13 -2.69
C ALA A 369 15.99 -3.89 -4.21
N ASN A 370 16.23 -4.94 -5.00
CA ASN A 370 16.14 -4.89 -6.46
C ASN A 370 14.70 -4.91 -7.00
N SER A 371 13.73 -5.26 -6.15
CA SER A 371 12.30 -5.26 -6.49
C SER A 371 11.42 -5.08 -5.26
N THR A 372 10.22 -4.51 -5.45
CA THR A 372 9.21 -4.35 -4.40
C THR A 372 8.85 -5.68 -3.74
N LYS A 373 8.86 -6.78 -4.50
CA LYS A 373 8.57 -8.12 -3.99
C LYS A 373 9.67 -8.61 -3.05
N GLU A 374 10.94 -8.45 -3.42
CA GLU A 374 12.08 -8.81 -2.57
C GLU A 374 12.10 -8.01 -1.26
N TYR A 375 11.80 -6.72 -1.32
CA TYR A 375 11.62 -5.88 -0.14
C TYR A 375 10.55 -6.43 0.81
N VAL A 376 9.36 -6.72 0.28
CA VAL A 376 8.23 -7.21 1.08
C VAL A 376 8.50 -8.60 1.65
N ASP A 377 9.14 -9.49 0.89
CA ASP A 377 9.50 -10.83 1.37
C ASP A 377 10.55 -10.75 2.49
N ASN A 378 11.55 -9.87 2.38
CA ASN A 378 12.54 -9.62 3.43
C ASN A 378 11.88 -9.06 4.69
N VAL A 379 11.03 -8.04 4.54
CA VAL A 379 10.30 -7.43 5.65
C VAL A 379 9.36 -8.44 6.30
N ARG A 380 8.61 -9.23 5.52
CA ARG A 380 7.75 -10.30 6.06
C ARG A 380 8.54 -11.31 6.87
N HIS A 381 9.67 -11.73 6.35
CA HIS A 381 10.51 -12.72 7.02
C HIS A 381 11.03 -12.19 8.35
N ASP A 382 11.52 -10.95 8.38
CA ASP A 382 12.10 -10.37 9.60
C ASP A 382 11.04 -9.88 10.59
N PHE A 383 9.81 -9.55 10.13
CA PHE A 383 8.74 -9.01 10.97
C PHE A 383 7.82 -10.05 11.58
N PHE A 384 7.50 -11.12 10.83
CA PHE A 384 6.44 -12.06 11.19
C PHE A 384 6.97 -13.44 11.61
N SER A 385 8.31 -13.60 11.68
CA SER A 385 8.92 -14.83 12.20
C SER A 385 8.87 -14.87 13.73
N ASP A 386 8.71 -16.05 14.29
CA ASP A 386 8.98 -16.27 15.71
C ASP A 386 10.48 -16.01 15.98
N TYR A 387 10.82 -15.56 17.18
CA TYR A 387 12.21 -15.21 17.56
C TYR A 387 12.78 -16.21 18.56
N VAL A 388 14.10 -16.40 18.49
CA VAL A 388 14.93 -17.03 19.50
C VAL A 388 15.81 -15.98 20.18
N PHE A 389 15.97 -16.10 21.50
CA PHE A 389 16.79 -15.21 22.31
C PHE A 389 18.06 -15.94 22.68
N VAL A 390 19.18 -15.50 22.14
CA VAL A 390 20.49 -16.08 22.40
C VAL A 390 21.34 -15.09 23.19
N LEU A 391 22.30 -15.60 23.94
CA LEU A 391 23.15 -14.82 24.82
C LEU A 391 24.56 -14.71 24.24
N THR A 392 25.14 -13.53 24.37
CA THR A 392 26.61 -13.41 24.23
C THR A 392 27.30 -13.98 25.47
N PRO A 393 28.61 -14.31 25.43
CA PRO A 393 29.37 -14.72 26.62
C PRO A 393 29.31 -13.68 27.76
N ASN A 394 29.09 -12.40 27.45
CA ASN A 394 28.97 -11.32 28.44
C ASN A 394 27.53 -11.19 29.00
N GLY A 395 26.59 -12.06 28.60
CA GLY A 395 25.21 -12.04 29.07
C GLY A 395 24.28 -11.09 28.33
N GLU A 396 24.71 -10.46 27.24
CA GLU A 396 23.85 -9.63 26.41
C GLU A 396 22.89 -10.52 25.61
N ILE A 397 21.62 -10.11 25.54
CA ILE A 397 20.57 -10.84 24.83
C ILE A 397 20.48 -10.33 23.39
N ILE A 398 20.62 -11.25 22.45
CA ILE A 398 20.45 -10.99 20.99
C ILE A 398 19.21 -11.71 20.50
N ASP A 399 18.31 -10.97 19.89
CA ASP A 399 17.11 -11.50 19.24
C ASP A 399 17.38 -11.87 17.76
N LEU A 400 16.98 -13.07 17.38
CA LEU A 400 17.14 -13.59 16.03
C LEU A 400 15.86 -14.32 15.57
N PRO A 401 15.49 -14.29 14.28
CA PRO A 401 14.39 -15.10 13.75
C PRO A 401 14.58 -16.59 14.04
N LEU A 402 13.49 -17.31 14.27
CA LEU A 402 13.52 -18.75 14.52
C LEU A 402 14.18 -19.50 13.36
N GLY A 403 15.15 -20.33 13.67
CA GLY A 403 15.96 -21.08 12.71
C GLY A 403 17.20 -20.35 12.22
N SER A 404 17.54 -19.21 12.82
CA SER A 404 18.82 -18.51 12.63
C SER A 404 20.01 -19.36 13.08
N THR A 405 21.17 -19.04 12.52
CA THR A 405 22.41 -19.77 12.68
C THR A 405 23.46 -18.90 13.37
N PRO A 406 24.60 -19.45 13.82
CA PRO A 406 25.72 -18.67 14.35
C PRO A 406 26.24 -17.60 13.40
N VAL A 407 26.10 -17.76 12.08
CA VAL A 407 26.46 -16.74 11.09
C VAL A 407 25.49 -15.54 11.18
N ASP A 408 24.18 -15.80 11.30
CA ASP A 408 23.19 -14.74 11.53
C ASP A 408 23.51 -13.95 12.80
N PHE A 409 23.86 -14.65 13.88
CA PHE A 409 24.27 -14.05 15.15
C PHE A 409 25.52 -13.17 14.98
N ALA A 410 26.56 -13.65 14.26
CA ALA A 410 27.78 -12.91 14.02
C ALA A 410 27.54 -11.58 13.29
N TYR A 411 26.72 -11.60 12.23
CA TYR A 411 26.33 -10.38 11.50
C TYR A 411 25.41 -9.46 12.29
N ARG A 412 24.66 -10.00 13.26
CA ARG A 412 23.81 -9.19 14.14
C ARG A 412 24.64 -8.40 15.14
N ILE A 413 25.76 -8.97 15.63
CA ILE A 413 26.70 -8.25 16.50
C ILE A 413 27.40 -7.13 15.72
N HIS A 414 28.14 -7.50 14.67
CA HIS A 414 28.84 -6.54 13.82
C HIS A 414 29.22 -7.16 12.48
N SER A 415 29.17 -6.39 11.39
CA SER A 415 29.52 -6.87 10.05
C SER A 415 30.96 -7.41 9.96
N ASN A 416 31.90 -6.82 10.72
CA ASN A 416 33.28 -7.29 10.76
C ASN A 416 33.39 -8.67 11.42
N VAL A 417 32.63 -8.92 12.50
CA VAL A 417 32.58 -10.24 13.16
C VAL A 417 32.02 -11.27 12.18
N GLY A 418 30.91 -10.93 11.50
CA GLY A 418 30.32 -11.80 10.49
C GLY A 418 31.26 -12.13 9.34
N ASN A 419 31.99 -11.13 8.80
CA ASN A 419 32.91 -11.32 7.68
C ASN A 419 34.11 -12.22 8.03
N HIS A 420 34.57 -12.19 9.28
CA HIS A 420 35.75 -12.94 9.76
C HIS A 420 35.39 -14.16 10.60
N THR A 421 34.15 -14.63 10.57
CA THR A 421 33.69 -15.82 11.28
C THR A 421 34.40 -17.07 10.75
N GLN A 422 35.10 -17.79 11.62
CA GLN A 422 35.74 -19.05 11.30
C GLN A 422 35.00 -20.23 11.93
N HIS A 423 34.72 -20.15 13.22
CA HIS A 423 34.01 -21.18 13.97
C HIS A 423 33.03 -20.54 14.96
N ALA A 424 32.13 -21.35 15.51
CA ALA A 424 31.21 -20.93 16.56
C ALA A 424 31.12 -21.98 17.65
N LYS A 425 30.98 -21.53 18.90
CA LYS A 425 30.64 -22.37 20.05
C LYS A 425 29.23 -22.03 20.52
N VAL A 426 28.48 -23.06 20.82
CA VAL A 426 27.14 -22.91 21.44
C VAL A 426 27.18 -23.68 22.75
N ASN A 427 26.86 -22.98 23.86
CA ASN A 427 26.95 -23.54 25.22
C ASN A 427 28.32 -24.19 25.54
N GLY A 428 29.40 -23.56 25.05
CA GLY A 428 30.78 -24.01 25.22
C GLY A 428 31.25 -25.11 24.25
N ALA A 429 30.35 -25.74 23.49
CA ALA A 429 30.68 -26.77 22.50
C ALA A 429 30.85 -26.18 21.09
N LEU A 430 31.89 -26.63 20.37
CA LEU A 430 32.10 -26.25 18.96
C LEU A 430 30.99 -26.85 18.10
N VAL A 431 30.35 -25.99 17.28
CA VAL A 431 29.23 -26.40 16.40
C VAL A 431 29.51 -26.00 14.94
N LYS A 432 28.76 -26.62 14.01
CA LYS A 432 28.77 -26.20 12.60
C LYS A 432 28.09 -24.85 12.46
N LEU A 433 28.51 -24.03 11.47
CA LEU A 433 27.98 -22.71 11.23
C LEU A 433 26.51 -22.69 10.73
N ASP A 434 26.01 -23.84 10.26
CA ASP A 434 24.61 -24.06 9.84
C ASP A 434 23.70 -24.57 10.97
N CYS A 435 24.23 -24.75 12.19
CA CYS A 435 23.46 -25.16 13.36
C CYS A 435 22.34 -24.16 13.67
N LYS A 436 21.14 -24.67 13.97
CA LYS A 436 20.00 -23.82 14.34
C LYS A 436 20.07 -23.48 15.82
N LEU A 437 20.09 -22.18 16.11
CA LEU A 437 20.12 -21.66 17.47
C LEU A 437 18.76 -21.82 18.16
N LYS A 438 18.79 -22.01 19.48
CA LYS A 438 17.63 -22.12 20.35
C LYS A 438 17.66 -21.00 21.40
N THR A 439 16.49 -20.68 21.94
CA THR A 439 16.39 -19.71 23.04
C THR A 439 17.20 -20.18 24.26
N HIS A 440 17.95 -19.28 24.85
CA HIS A 440 18.91 -19.45 25.96
C HIS A 440 20.24 -20.07 25.57
N ASP A 441 20.54 -20.29 24.28
CA ASP A 441 21.89 -20.69 23.89
C ASP A 441 22.87 -19.54 24.11
N VAL A 442 24.03 -19.86 24.70
CA VAL A 442 25.16 -18.93 24.81
C VAL A 442 26.03 -19.13 23.58
N VAL A 443 26.19 -18.09 22.75
CA VAL A 443 26.86 -18.17 21.45
C VAL A 443 28.15 -17.36 21.48
N GLU A 444 29.26 -18.01 21.20
CA GLU A 444 30.59 -17.41 21.05
C GLU A 444 31.07 -17.56 19.61
N ILE A 445 31.45 -16.46 18.96
CA ILE A 445 32.00 -16.47 17.60
C ILE A 445 33.51 -16.39 17.65
N ILE A 446 34.16 -17.33 17.00
CA ILE A 446 35.60 -17.35 16.83
C ILE A 446 35.95 -16.74 15.49
N THR A 447 36.62 -15.60 15.51
CA THR A 447 37.01 -14.85 14.33
C THR A 447 38.47 -15.07 13.95
N ASN A 448 38.75 -15.05 12.65
CA ASN A 448 40.11 -15.03 12.10
C ASN A 448 40.18 -13.90 11.05
N PRO A 449 41.17 -12.99 11.16
CA PRO A 449 41.33 -11.89 10.19
C PRO A 449 41.48 -12.35 8.74
N GLN A 450 41.97 -13.56 8.50
CA GLN A 450 42.12 -14.14 7.16
C GLN A 450 40.87 -14.91 6.68
N ALA A 451 39.90 -15.16 7.56
CA ALA A 451 38.65 -15.80 7.17
C ALA A 451 37.80 -14.85 6.32
N THR A 452 37.11 -15.41 5.33
CA THR A 452 36.20 -14.69 4.41
C THR A 452 34.86 -15.40 4.35
N PRO A 453 33.75 -14.69 4.09
CA PRO A 453 32.46 -15.30 3.95
C PRO A 453 32.39 -16.33 2.83
N SER A 454 31.70 -17.44 3.05
CA SER A 454 31.41 -18.42 2.01
C SER A 454 30.08 -18.11 1.32
N ARG A 455 29.98 -18.36 0.00
CA ARG A 455 28.71 -18.25 -0.75
C ARG A 455 27.67 -19.25 -0.24
N ASP A 456 28.11 -20.41 0.29
CA ASP A 456 27.22 -21.42 0.85
C ASP A 456 26.45 -20.92 2.07
N TRP A 457 26.94 -19.87 2.75
CA TRP A 457 26.22 -19.26 3.87
C TRP A 457 24.88 -18.69 3.44
N LEU A 458 24.74 -18.19 2.19
CA LEU A 458 23.49 -17.68 1.66
C LEU A 458 22.37 -18.73 1.63
N ASN A 459 22.72 -20.03 1.62
CA ASN A 459 21.75 -21.12 1.55
C ASN A 459 21.06 -21.38 2.91
N PHE A 460 21.74 -21.10 4.03
CA PHE A 460 21.22 -21.43 5.36
C PHE A 460 20.97 -20.23 6.26
N VAL A 461 21.60 -19.06 6.02
CA VAL A 461 21.32 -17.85 6.81
C VAL A 461 19.88 -17.41 6.64
N LYS A 462 19.28 -16.96 7.74
CA LYS A 462 17.88 -16.55 7.79
C LYS A 462 17.70 -15.04 7.73
N THR A 463 18.53 -14.28 8.43
CA THR A 463 18.37 -12.82 8.53
C THR A 463 18.66 -12.13 7.20
N SER A 464 17.82 -11.16 6.84
CA SER A 464 18.01 -10.32 5.66
C SER A 464 19.30 -9.51 5.77
N GLN A 465 19.66 -9.09 6.99
CA GLN A 465 20.92 -8.39 7.29
C GLN A 465 22.15 -9.22 6.93
N ALA A 466 22.22 -10.48 7.37
CA ALA A 466 23.34 -11.36 7.02
C ALA A 466 23.43 -11.56 5.51
N LYS A 467 22.30 -11.86 4.84
CA LYS A 467 22.25 -12.04 3.38
C LYS A 467 22.75 -10.80 2.64
N ALA A 468 22.29 -9.61 3.03
CA ALA A 468 22.70 -8.35 2.40
C ALA A 468 24.20 -8.09 2.59
N LYS A 469 24.72 -8.25 3.82
CA LYS A 469 26.13 -8.03 4.12
C LYS A 469 27.06 -9.04 3.45
N ILE A 470 26.68 -10.31 3.37
CA ILE A 470 27.43 -11.34 2.61
C ILE A 470 27.47 -10.96 1.12
N LYS A 471 26.32 -10.62 0.51
CA LYS A 471 26.26 -10.17 -0.88
C LYS A 471 27.11 -8.92 -1.12
N GLN A 472 27.06 -7.94 -0.20
CA GLN A 472 27.85 -6.71 -0.27
C GLN A 472 29.36 -7.00 -0.19
N TRP A 473 29.76 -7.94 0.67
CA TRP A 473 31.17 -8.36 0.78
C TRP A 473 31.67 -8.94 -0.54
N PHE A 474 30.94 -9.89 -1.15
CA PHE A 474 31.29 -10.47 -2.45
C PHE A 474 31.30 -9.43 -3.58
N LYS A 475 30.42 -8.44 -3.52
CA LYS A 475 30.44 -7.30 -4.46
C LYS A 475 31.75 -6.52 -4.38
N LYS A 476 32.26 -6.30 -3.15
CA LYS A 476 33.49 -5.53 -2.92
C LYS A 476 34.78 -6.32 -3.15
N ALA A 477 34.87 -7.53 -2.60
CA ALA A 477 36.11 -8.30 -2.57
C ALA A 477 36.54 -8.83 -3.92
N ASN A 478 35.59 -9.20 -4.80
CA ASN A 478 35.88 -9.85 -6.09
C ASN A 478 35.34 -9.01 -7.27
N ARG A 479 35.47 -7.68 -7.19
CA ARG A 479 34.89 -6.80 -8.22
C ARG A 479 35.41 -7.14 -9.61
N GLU A 480 36.73 -7.32 -9.77
CA GLU A 480 37.35 -7.61 -11.07
C GLU A 480 36.96 -8.99 -11.62
N GLU A 481 36.98 -10.02 -10.78
CA GLU A 481 36.55 -11.37 -11.15
C GLU A 481 35.05 -11.41 -11.50
N ASN A 482 34.24 -10.70 -10.72
CA ASN A 482 32.82 -10.57 -11.00
C ASN A 482 32.54 -9.82 -12.30
N ILE A 483 33.34 -8.82 -12.69
CA ILE A 483 33.24 -8.13 -13.99
C ILE A 483 33.48 -9.11 -15.13
N VAL A 484 34.58 -9.87 -15.06
CA VAL A 484 34.91 -10.86 -16.09
C VAL A 484 33.80 -11.90 -16.22
N ARG A 485 33.44 -12.52 -15.11
CA ARG A 485 32.38 -13.55 -15.07
C ARG A 485 31.02 -13.03 -15.54
N GLY A 486 30.63 -11.83 -15.10
CA GLY A 486 29.35 -11.23 -15.51
C GLY A 486 29.32 -10.86 -16.98
N LYS A 487 30.45 -10.41 -17.54
CA LYS A 487 30.59 -10.15 -18.97
C LYS A 487 30.45 -11.44 -19.80
N GLU A 488 31.07 -12.54 -19.35
CA GLU A 488 30.92 -13.85 -19.99
C GLU A 488 29.46 -14.35 -19.93
N MET A 489 28.83 -14.30 -18.74
CA MET A 489 27.45 -14.72 -18.57
C MET A 489 26.48 -13.93 -19.44
N LEU A 490 26.67 -12.61 -19.56
CA LEU A 490 25.83 -11.75 -20.41
C LEU A 490 26.11 -12.01 -21.90
N ALA A 491 27.38 -12.24 -22.28
CA ALA A 491 27.76 -12.60 -23.65
C ALA A 491 27.13 -13.91 -24.09
N ASP A 492 27.13 -14.93 -23.23
CA ASP A 492 26.50 -16.22 -23.52
C ASP A 492 24.98 -16.10 -23.62
N ALA A 493 24.35 -15.31 -22.74
CA ALA A 493 22.93 -15.04 -22.83
C ALA A 493 22.56 -14.28 -24.12
N ALA A 494 23.35 -13.30 -24.52
CA ALA A 494 23.16 -12.58 -25.79
C ALA A 494 23.34 -13.51 -27.00
N ARG A 495 24.36 -14.37 -26.97
CA ARG A 495 24.63 -15.35 -28.02
C ARG A 495 23.49 -16.35 -28.22
N ARG A 496 22.88 -16.83 -27.11
CA ARG A 496 21.69 -17.71 -27.14
C ARG A 496 20.48 -17.06 -27.82
N GLN A 497 20.42 -15.71 -27.85
CA GLN A 497 19.39 -14.95 -28.55
C GLN A 497 19.85 -14.42 -29.95
N GLY A 498 20.94 -14.97 -30.46
CA GLY A 498 21.46 -14.61 -31.80
C GLY A 498 22.07 -13.20 -31.88
N GLN A 499 22.47 -12.61 -30.72
CA GLN A 499 23.00 -11.25 -30.67
C GLN A 499 24.49 -11.24 -30.25
N LYS A 500 25.25 -10.29 -30.77
CA LYS A 500 26.62 -10.03 -30.29
C LYS A 500 26.56 -9.01 -29.13
N LEU A 501 27.23 -9.29 -28.03
CA LEU A 501 27.25 -8.40 -26.86
C LEU A 501 27.77 -7.01 -27.23
N ALA A 502 28.80 -6.92 -28.07
CA ALA A 502 29.39 -5.66 -28.52
C ALA A 502 28.38 -4.72 -29.20
N ASP A 503 27.39 -5.27 -29.93
CA ASP A 503 26.35 -4.48 -30.59
C ASP A 503 25.29 -3.96 -29.59
N LEU A 504 25.13 -4.64 -28.47
CA LEU A 504 24.18 -4.27 -27.42
C LEU A 504 24.78 -3.33 -26.37
N THR A 505 26.10 -3.23 -26.27
CA THR A 505 26.81 -2.43 -25.27
C THR A 505 27.38 -1.13 -25.81
N LYS A 506 26.82 -0.60 -26.92
CA LYS A 506 27.12 0.76 -27.38
C LYS A 506 26.65 1.78 -26.34
N ALA A 507 27.40 2.88 -26.18
CA ALA A 507 27.19 3.86 -25.09
C ALA A 507 25.75 4.37 -25.00
N GLU A 508 25.06 4.55 -26.11
CA GLU A 508 23.65 5.02 -26.14
C GLU A 508 22.67 3.97 -25.65
N LEU A 509 22.91 2.69 -25.93
CA LEU A 509 22.05 1.58 -25.53
C LEU A 509 22.21 1.23 -24.05
N CYS A 510 23.35 1.58 -23.45
CA CYS A 510 23.62 1.31 -22.04
C CYS A 510 22.97 2.32 -21.10
N LYS A 511 22.74 3.57 -21.53
CA LYS A 511 22.16 4.63 -20.69
C LYS A 511 20.84 4.23 -19.97
N PRO A 512 19.83 3.62 -20.62
CA PRO A 512 18.61 3.21 -19.96
C PRO A 512 18.83 2.08 -18.94
N LEU A 513 19.79 1.18 -19.18
CA LEU A 513 20.16 0.11 -18.27
C LEU A 513 20.84 0.67 -17.01
N LEU A 514 21.83 1.56 -17.19
CA LEU A 514 22.54 2.22 -16.11
C LEU A 514 21.59 3.02 -15.22
N LYS A 515 20.69 3.81 -15.84
CA LYS A 515 19.67 4.59 -15.11
C LYS A 515 18.72 3.70 -14.33
N ARG A 516 18.30 2.56 -14.87
CA ARG A 516 17.37 1.64 -14.18
C ARG A 516 17.96 1.06 -12.91
N PHE A 517 19.24 0.73 -12.90
CA PHE A 517 19.93 0.11 -11.76
C PHE A 517 20.75 1.12 -10.96
N SER A 518 20.62 2.42 -11.21
CA SER A 518 21.35 3.51 -10.53
C SER A 518 22.87 3.26 -10.49
N MET A 519 23.43 2.81 -11.63
CA MET A 519 24.84 2.52 -11.79
C MET A 519 25.48 3.51 -12.76
N ASN A 520 26.80 3.77 -12.62
CA ASN A 520 27.50 4.76 -13.42
C ASN A 520 28.18 4.16 -14.65
N GLU A 521 28.65 2.91 -14.55
CA GLU A 521 29.44 2.25 -15.57
C GLU A 521 28.92 0.84 -15.89
N MET A 522 29.23 0.34 -17.10
CA MET A 522 28.87 -1.02 -17.51
C MET A 522 29.62 -2.09 -16.70
N ASP A 523 30.81 -1.76 -16.19
CA ASP A 523 31.55 -2.66 -15.31
C ASP A 523 30.82 -2.94 -14.00
N ASP A 524 30.05 -1.96 -13.49
CA ASP A 524 29.19 -2.18 -12.31
C ASP A 524 28.04 -3.14 -12.63
N ILE A 525 27.46 -3.06 -13.84
CA ILE A 525 26.45 -4.01 -14.33
C ILE A 525 27.06 -5.43 -14.46
N TYR A 526 28.23 -5.53 -15.07
CA TYR A 526 28.93 -6.84 -15.19
C TYR A 526 29.25 -7.41 -13.81
N ALA A 527 29.79 -6.60 -12.89
CA ALA A 527 30.04 -7.02 -11.54
C ALA A 527 28.74 -7.51 -10.86
N ALA A 528 27.62 -6.76 -11.06
CA ALA A 528 26.33 -7.13 -10.50
C ALA A 528 25.78 -8.45 -11.05
N ILE A 529 25.97 -8.73 -12.33
CA ILE A 529 25.63 -10.02 -12.93
C ILE A 529 26.52 -11.13 -12.37
N GLY A 530 27.82 -10.88 -12.23
CA GLY A 530 28.80 -11.86 -11.77
C GLY A 530 28.56 -12.34 -10.34
N TYR A 531 28.14 -11.46 -9.42
CA TYR A 531 27.76 -11.86 -8.05
C TYR A 531 26.27 -12.24 -7.91
N GLY A 532 25.45 -12.13 -8.97
CA GLY A 532 24.05 -12.54 -8.97
C GLY A 532 23.05 -11.48 -8.48
N GLY A 533 23.45 -10.22 -8.38
CA GLY A 533 22.59 -9.09 -8.01
C GLY A 533 21.63 -8.67 -9.13
N ILE A 534 22.05 -8.86 -10.40
CA ILE A 534 21.21 -8.65 -11.59
C ILE A 534 21.21 -9.95 -12.39
N THR A 535 20.05 -10.41 -12.83
CA THR A 535 19.99 -11.58 -13.72
C THR A 535 20.34 -11.19 -15.15
N THR A 536 21.01 -12.10 -15.88
CA THR A 536 21.34 -11.90 -17.31
C THR A 536 20.10 -11.58 -18.15
N GLY A 537 18.94 -12.17 -17.80
CA GLY A 537 17.67 -11.91 -18.47
C GLY A 537 17.17 -10.48 -18.30
N GLN A 538 17.28 -9.91 -17.10
CA GLN A 538 16.89 -8.53 -16.81
C GLN A 538 17.77 -7.52 -17.58
N ALA A 539 19.07 -7.73 -17.57
CA ALA A 539 20.02 -6.87 -18.28
C ALA A 539 19.81 -6.94 -19.81
N LEU A 540 19.70 -8.16 -20.35
CA LEU A 540 19.52 -8.38 -21.79
C LEU A 540 18.20 -7.83 -22.30
N HIS A 541 17.11 -8.04 -21.57
CA HIS A 541 15.81 -7.49 -21.93
C HIS A 541 15.84 -5.95 -22.07
N LYS A 542 16.50 -5.26 -21.12
CA LYS A 542 16.62 -3.78 -21.19
C LYS A 542 17.52 -3.31 -22.32
N LEU A 543 18.62 -3.99 -22.59
CA LEU A 543 19.48 -3.66 -23.74
C LEU A 543 18.75 -3.87 -25.07
N MET A 544 17.95 -4.93 -25.19
CA MET A 544 17.15 -5.18 -26.39
C MET A 544 16.00 -4.19 -26.55
N GLU A 545 15.37 -3.77 -25.46
CA GLU A 545 14.36 -2.71 -25.47
C GLU A 545 14.94 -1.39 -25.95
N ALA A 546 16.12 -1.00 -25.42
CA ALA A 546 16.84 0.19 -25.84
C ALA A 546 17.22 0.13 -27.34
N ARG A 547 17.71 -1.02 -27.81
CA ARG A 547 18.06 -1.23 -29.23
C ARG A 547 16.83 -1.10 -30.12
N ARG A 548 15.70 -1.70 -29.76
CA ARG A 548 14.45 -1.57 -30.53
C ARG A 548 13.97 -0.13 -30.61
N LYS A 549 14.17 0.64 -29.52
CA LYS A 549 13.81 2.06 -29.53
C LYS A 549 14.68 2.85 -30.48
N VAL A 550 16.00 2.70 -30.43
CA VAL A 550 16.95 3.37 -31.35
C VAL A 550 16.68 2.97 -32.79
N GLN A 551 16.47 1.69 -33.09
CA GLN A 551 16.13 1.24 -34.44
C GLN A 551 14.83 1.87 -34.98
N ARG A 552 13.82 2.04 -34.14
CA ARG A 552 12.58 2.75 -34.52
C ARG A 552 12.84 4.24 -34.79
N GLU A 553 13.68 4.88 -33.97
CA GLU A 553 14.06 6.28 -34.16
C GLU A 553 14.89 6.49 -35.45
N GLU A 554 15.84 5.57 -35.76
CA GLU A 554 16.61 5.57 -36.99
C GLU A 554 15.72 5.28 -38.20
N GLU A 555 14.79 4.33 -38.13
CA GLU A 555 13.82 4.08 -39.19
C GLU A 555 12.88 5.26 -39.43
N LEU A 556 12.48 5.93 -38.35
CA LEU A 556 11.65 7.14 -38.46
C LEU A 556 12.43 8.30 -39.06
N ALA A 557 13.71 8.49 -38.68
CA ALA A 557 14.60 9.51 -39.23
C ALA A 557 14.86 9.26 -40.72
N ARG A 558 15.12 7.99 -41.10
CA ARG A 558 15.30 7.63 -42.51
C ARG A 558 14.03 7.86 -43.34
N LYS A 559 12.86 7.54 -42.79
CA LYS A 559 11.56 7.82 -43.40
C LYS A 559 11.29 9.33 -43.51
N LEU A 560 11.80 10.13 -42.59
CA LEU A 560 11.71 11.60 -42.65
C LEU A 560 12.65 12.19 -43.69
N GLU A 561 13.88 11.68 -43.83
CA GLU A 561 14.82 12.09 -44.88
C GLU A 561 14.34 11.69 -46.27
N GLU A 562 13.72 10.53 -46.45
CA GLU A 562 13.10 10.09 -47.72
C GLU A 562 11.83 10.91 -48.06
N GLN A 563 11.21 11.61 -47.12
CA GLN A 563 10.01 12.46 -47.29
C GLN A 563 10.34 13.94 -47.59
N GLU A 564 11.58 14.42 -47.42
CA GLU A 564 11.95 15.81 -47.69
C GLU A 564 11.93 16.18 -49.19
N HIS A 565 11.66 15.25 -50.10
CA HIS A 565 11.58 15.50 -51.57
C HIS A 565 10.17 15.33 -52.15
N ALA A 566 9.12 15.11 -51.31
CA ALA A 566 7.72 15.09 -51.75
C ALA A 566 6.94 16.27 -51.12
N PRO A 567 5.96 16.88 -51.78
CA PRO A 567 5.14 17.94 -51.19
C PRO A 567 4.47 17.40 -49.93
N ALA A 568 4.72 18.06 -48.81
CA ALA A 568 4.30 17.59 -47.52
C ALA A 568 2.78 17.59 -47.37
N LYS A 569 2.19 16.42 -47.14
CA LYS A 569 0.80 16.26 -46.75
C LYS A 569 0.69 16.46 -45.22
N SER A 570 -0.09 17.45 -44.77
CA SER A 570 -0.39 17.66 -43.35
C SER A 570 -1.70 16.98 -43.02
N PHE A 571 -1.73 16.19 -41.91
CA PHE A 571 -2.89 15.47 -41.45
C PHE A 571 -3.42 16.11 -40.16
N ASP A 572 -4.74 16.12 -39.98
CA ASP A 572 -5.31 16.46 -38.67
C ASP A 572 -5.19 15.26 -37.71
N ALA A 573 -5.64 15.46 -36.44
CA ALA A 573 -5.64 14.42 -35.40
C ALA A 573 -6.47 13.16 -35.75
N ASN A 574 -7.30 13.24 -36.81
CA ASN A 574 -8.16 12.15 -37.30
C ASN A 574 -7.70 11.59 -38.67
N GLY A 575 -6.47 11.92 -39.14
CA GLY A 575 -5.90 11.36 -40.36
C GLY A 575 -6.44 11.96 -41.66
N ARG A 576 -7.10 13.17 -41.63
CA ARG A 576 -7.62 13.84 -42.84
C ARG A 576 -6.56 14.71 -43.47
N ALA A 577 -6.36 14.58 -44.76
CA ALA A 577 -5.24 15.20 -45.49
C ALA A 577 -5.59 16.53 -46.16
N VAL A 578 -4.79 17.56 -45.93
CA VAL A 578 -4.79 18.85 -46.59
C VAL A 578 -3.36 19.23 -46.95
N ILE A 579 -3.16 19.77 -48.13
CA ILE A 579 -1.86 20.27 -48.57
C ILE A 579 -1.76 21.75 -48.21
N VAL A 580 -0.76 22.11 -47.41
CA VAL A 580 -0.47 23.50 -47.04
C VAL A 580 0.69 23.97 -47.94
N LYS A 581 0.48 25.04 -48.68
CA LYS A 581 1.52 25.58 -49.58
C LYS A 581 2.52 26.41 -48.74
N GLY A 582 3.80 25.99 -48.74
CA GLY A 582 4.92 26.82 -48.24
C GLY A 582 5.65 26.34 -47.00
N GLU A 583 5.10 25.46 -46.14
CA GLU A 583 5.80 24.94 -44.95
C GLU A 583 5.45 23.48 -44.69
N ALA A 584 6.47 22.64 -44.52
CA ALA A 584 6.34 21.24 -44.09
C ALA A 584 6.10 21.17 -42.54
N ASN A 585 5.20 20.27 -42.12
CA ASN A 585 4.94 19.95 -40.72
C ASN A 585 4.10 20.94 -39.87
N MET A 586 3.22 21.74 -40.45
CA MET A 586 2.25 22.47 -39.61
C MET A 586 1.13 21.59 -39.13
N VAL A 587 0.78 21.70 -37.81
CA VAL A 587 -0.40 21.08 -37.27
C VAL A 587 -1.65 21.72 -37.85
N VAL A 588 -2.48 20.92 -38.52
CA VAL A 588 -3.71 21.38 -39.21
C VAL A 588 -4.92 20.99 -38.38
N ARG A 589 -5.89 21.89 -38.26
CA ARG A 589 -7.18 21.63 -37.62
C ARG A 589 -8.31 22.18 -38.45
N PHE A 590 -9.39 21.41 -38.60
CA PHE A 590 -10.61 21.89 -39.27
C PHE A 590 -11.43 22.74 -38.30
N ALA A 591 -11.85 23.92 -38.73
CA ALA A 591 -12.62 24.86 -37.96
C ALA A 591 -14.01 24.29 -37.65
N GLN A 592 -14.40 24.31 -36.42
CA GLN A 592 -15.72 23.82 -35.98
C GLN A 592 -16.89 24.73 -36.47
N CYS A 593 -16.64 26.04 -36.64
CA CYS A 593 -17.66 26.99 -37.05
C CYS A 593 -18.21 26.74 -38.49
N CYS A 594 -17.43 26.08 -39.37
CA CYS A 594 -17.87 25.80 -40.75
C CYS A 594 -17.71 24.33 -41.15
N SER A 595 -16.94 23.54 -40.38
CA SER A 595 -16.69 22.09 -40.60
C SER A 595 -16.47 21.75 -42.08
N PRO A 596 -15.39 22.29 -42.77
CA PRO A 596 -15.25 22.21 -44.22
C PRO A 596 -15.16 20.75 -44.69
N LEU A 597 -15.68 20.47 -45.88
CA LEU A 597 -15.71 19.16 -46.52
C LEU A 597 -14.89 19.18 -47.85
N PRO A 598 -14.32 18.03 -48.26
CA PRO A 598 -13.73 17.92 -49.59
C PRO A 598 -14.75 18.34 -50.68
N GLY A 599 -14.33 19.28 -51.51
CA GLY A 599 -15.18 19.96 -52.50
C GLY A 599 -15.63 21.37 -52.07
N ASP A 600 -15.51 21.74 -50.78
CA ASP A 600 -15.64 23.14 -50.35
C ASP A 600 -14.35 23.92 -50.74
N GLU A 601 -14.49 25.19 -51.18
CA GLU A 601 -13.34 26.10 -51.29
C GLU A 601 -12.85 26.44 -49.90
N ILE A 602 -11.54 26.17 -49.60
CA ILE A 602 -10.95 26.33 -48.28
C ILE A 602 -9.84 27.36 -48.25
N PHE A 603 -9.56 27.91 -47.10
CA PHE A 603 -8.37 28.68 -46.78
C PHE A 603 -7.83 28.33 -45.40
N GLY A 604 -6.55 28.47 -45.17
CA GLY A 604 -5.92 28.28 -43.88
C GLY A 604 -5.73 29.60 -43.15
N TYR A 605 -5.96 29.61 -41.83
CA TYR A 605 -5.68 30.73 -40.95
C TYR A 605 -4.68 30.33 -39.87
N ILE A 606 -3.56 31.03 -39.79
CA ILE A 606 -2.50 30.74 -38.81
C ILE A 606 -2.90 31.25 -37.44
N THR A 607 -3.08 30.34 -36.50
CA THR A 607 -3.46 30.66 -35.13
C THR A 607 -2.24 30.74 -34.20
N ARG A 608 -2.26 31.64 -33.19
CA ARG A 608 -1.16 31.77 -32.24
C ARG A 608 -1.05 30.51 -31.37
N GLY A 609 0.02 29.73 -31.58
CA GLY A 609 0.35 28.54 -30.77
C GLY A 609 -0.50 27.28 -30.99
N ARG A 610 -1.43 27.25 -32.00
CA ARG A 610 -2.29 26.08 -32.26
C ARG A 610 -2.24 25.55 -33.71
N GLY A 611 -1.31 26.02 -34.52
CA GLY A 611 -1.17 25.63 -35.93
C GLY A 611 -2.16 26.34 -36.86
N VAL A 612 -2.45 25.74 -38.03
CA VAL A 612 -3.31 26.27 -39.08
C VAL A 612 -4.74 25.76 -38.89
N SER A 613 -5.70 26.68 -38.81
CA SER A 613 -7.13 26.37 -38.82
C SER A 613 -7.69 26.46 -40.24
N ILE A 614 -8.27 25.38 -40.73
CA ILE A 614 -8.86 25.31 -42.09
C ILE A 614 -10.31 25.74 -42.03
N HIS A 615 -10.63 26.77 -42.80
CA HIS A 615 -11.99 27.30 -42.93
C HIS A 615 -12.52 27.16 -44.38
N SER A 616 -13.84 27.01 -44.52
CA SER A 616 -14.48 27.18 -45.82
C SER A 616 -14.59 28.69 -46.17
N ARG A 617 -14.42 29.07 -47.44
CA ARG A 617 -14.63 30.45 -47.87
C ARG A 617 -16.08 30.93 -47.65
N SER A 618 -17.02 30.02 -47.58
CA SER A 618 -18.43 30.31 -47.25
C SER A 618 -18.73 30.38 -45.71
N CYS A 619 -17.70 30.38 -44.85
CA CYS A 619 -17.84 30.48 -43.40
C CYS A 619 -18.38 31.85 -43.00
N PRO A 620 -19.30 31.94 -42.02
CA PRO A 620 -19.77 33.24 -41.53
C PRO A 620 -18.63 34.13 -41.01
N ASN A 621 -17.59 33.54 -40.48
CA ASN A 621 -16.41 34.24 -39.94
C ASN A 621 -15.34 34.53 -41.01
N ALA A 622 -15.55 34.13 -42.28
CA ALA A 622 -14.50 34.24 -43.31
C ALA A 622 -14.16 35.70 -43.59
N ALA A 623 -15.13 36.61 -43.65
CA ALA A 623 -14.90 38.02 -43.91
C ALA A 623 -13.96 38.68 -42.86
N ALA A 624 -14.15 38.36 -41.60
CA ALA A 624 -13.34 38.88 -40.49
C ALA A 624 -11.89 38.26 -40.52
N LEU A 625 -11.78 36.97 -40.84
CA LEU A 625 -10.50 36.28 -40.90
C LEU A 625 -9.65 36.66 -42.13
N LEU A 626 -10.30 36.87 -43.28
CA LEU A 626 -9.65 37.28 -44.53
C LEU A 626 -9.14 38.74 -44.50
N ALA A 627 -9.61 39.56 -43.54
CA ALA A 627 -9.10 40.89 -43.32
C ALA A 627 -7.67 40.93 -42.74
N ASP A 628 -7.21 39.84 -42.12
CA ASP A 628 -5.85 39.71 -41.60
C ASP A 628 -4.95 38.93 -42.58
N ALA A 629 -4.53 39.61 -43.65
CA ALA A 629 -3.85 39.00 -44.79
C ALA A 629 -2.53 38.29 -44.43
N ASP A 630 -1.83 38.76 -43.37
CA ASP A 630 -0.54 38.21 -42.92
C ASP A 630 -0.66 36.82 -42.26
N ARG A 631 -1.87 36.35 -41.99
CA ARG A 631 -2.15 35.07 -41.36
C ARG A 631 -2.88 34.08 -42.24
N ILE A 632 -3.08 34.45 -43.49
CA ILE A 632 -3.73 33.56 -44.46
C ILE A 632 -2.66 32.73 -45.16
N ILE A 633 -2.95 31.44 -45.26
CA ILE A 633 -2.11 30.51 -46.02
C ILE A 633 -2.95 29.73 -47.02
N ASP A 634 -2.43 29.55 -48.22
CA ASP A 634 -3.08 28.76 -49.26
C ASP A 634 -3.09 27.28 -48.88
N VAL A 635 -4.27 26.67 -48.94
CA VAL A 635 -4.45 25.27 -48.69
C VAL A 635 -5.34 24.61 -49.71
N SER A 636 -5.10 23.36 -50.03
CA SER A 636 -5.89 22.54 -50.93
C SER A 636 -6.16 21.16 -50.36
N TRP A 637 -7.27 20.55 -50.78
CA TRP A 637 -7.55 19.18 -50.43
C TRP A 637 -6.49 18.23 -51.08
N ALA A 638 -6.06 17.20 -50.31
CA ALA A 638 -5.19 16.18 -50.86
C ALA A 638 -6.02 15.13 -51.63
N ASP A 639 -5.63 14.80 -52.85
CA ASP A 639 -6.27 13.78 -53.64
C ASP A 639 -5.97 12.37 -53.11
N GLY A 640 -7.02 11.53 -53.00
CA GLY A 640 -6.85 10.08 -53.03
C GLY A 640 -7.05 9.29 -51.74
N GLU A 641 -7.72 9.79 -50.68
CA GLU A 641 -8.06 8.96 -49.50
C GLU A 641 -9.56 9.01 -49.12
N SER A 642 -10.13 7.83 -48.80
CA SER A 642 -11.51 7.64 -48.34
C SER A 642 -11.72 8.09 -46.89
N ALA A 643 -11.31 9.31 -46.56
CA ALA A 643 -11.54 9.88 -45.24
C ALA A 643 -13.02 10.22 -45.03
N LYS A 644 -13.56 9.96 -43.87
CA LYS A 644 -14.95 10.31 -43.52
C LYS A 644 -14.97 11.56 -42.65
N PHE A 645 -15.87 12.49 -43.03
CA PHE A 645 -16.01 13.79 -42.36
C PHE A 645 -17.29 13.87 -41.58
N PRO A 646 -17.28 14.28 -40.29
CA PRO A 646 -18.51 14.45 -39.53
C PRO A 646 -19.27 15.66 -39.99
N VAL A 647 -20.59 15.51 -40.17
CA VAL A 647 -21.52 16.57 -40.56
C VAL A 647 -22.74 16.49 -39.70
N THR A 648 -23.28 17.65 -39.39
CA THR A 648 -24.58 17.79 -38.71
C THR A 648 -25.54 18.51 -39.66
N ILE A 649 -26.72 17.95 -39.83
CA ILE A 649 -27.82 18.57 -40.57
C ILE A 649 -28.98 18.93 -39.67
N HIS A 650 -29.69 19.98 -40.01
CA HIS A 650 -30.92 20.40 -39.40
C HIS A 650 -32.08 20.16 -40.35
N ILE A 651 -33.10 19.46 -39.90
CA ILE A 651 -34.29 19.07 -40.67
C ILE A 651 -35.49 19.72 -40.03
N THR A 652 -36.28 20.48 -40.81
CA THR A 652 -37.57 20.98 -40.39
C THR A 652 -38.66 20.23 -41.15
N ALA A 653 -39.59 19.62 -40.45
CA ALA A 653 -40.63 18.79 -41.04
C ALA A 653 -41.96 18.95 -40.31
N SER A 654 -43.07 18.65 -41.00
CA SER A 654 -44.41 18.56 -40.38
C SER A 654 -44.47 17.30 -39.53
N GLU A 655 -44.93 17.41 -38.28
CA GLU A 655 -45.01 16.29 -37.38
C GLU A 655 -46.01 15.25 -37.87
N ARG A 656 -45.60 13.99 -37.96
CA ARG A 656 -46.47 12.84 -38.27
C ARG A 656 -45.86 11.56 -37.70
N VAL A 657 -46.76 10.62 -37.41
CA VAL A 657 -46.36 9.28 -36.96
C VAL A 657 -45.44 8.63 -38.00
N GLY A 658 -44.30 8.14 -37.57
CA GLY A 658 -43.32 7.41 -38.40
C GLY A 658 -42.31 8.28 -39.15
N LEU A 659 -42.33 9.65 -39.04
CA LEU A 659 -41.41 10.54 -39.73
C LEU A 659 -39.92 10.23 -39.45
N LEU A 660 -39.55 10.08 -38.18
CA LEU A 660 -38.16 9.76 -37.78
C LEU A 660 -37.74 8.36 -38.27
N MET A 661 -38.70 7.42 -38.35
CA MET A 661 -38.43 6.09 -38.87
C MET A 661 -38.15 6.15 -40.37
N ASP A 662 -38.93 6.91 -41.15
CA ASP A 662 -38.70 7.08 -42.59
C ASP A 662 -37.37 7.76 -42.90
N ILE A 663 -36.99 8.80 -42.10
CA ILE A 663 -35.71 9.46 -42.21
C ILE A 663 -34.55 8.46 -41.90
N SER A 664 -34.67 7.73 -40.81
CA SER A 664 -33.65 6.74 -40.40
C SER A 664 -33.53 5.59 -41.41
N GLN A 665 -34.64 5.11 -41.93
CA GLN A 665 -34.68 4.05 -42.93
C GLN A 665 -34.02 4.51 -44.26
N MET A 666 -34.23 5.75 -44.66
CA MET A 666 -33.61 6.31 -45.85
C MET A 666 -32.12 6.45 -45.69
N LEU A 667 -31.62 6.94 -44.55
CA LEU A 667 -30.17 7.03 -44.24
C LEU A 667 -29.54 5.63 -44.16
N MET A 668 -30.24 4.62 -43.60
CA MET A 668 -29.81 3.25 -43.56
C MET A 668 -29.69 2.63 -44.94
N ASN A 669 -30.64 2.91 -45.85
CA ASN A 669 -30.60 2.45 -47.23
C ASN A 669 -29.39 3.03 -48.00
N MET A 670 -28.95 4.22 -47.60
CA MET A 670 -27.74 4.87 -48.12
C MET A 670 -26.44 4.41 -47.39
N LYS A 671 -26.53 3.43 -46.47
CA LYS A 671 -25.42 2.90 -45.63
C LYS A 671 -24.74 3.98 -44.80
N ILE A 672 -25.51 4.93 -44.29
CA ILE A 672 -25.03 6.03 -43.45
C ILE A 672 -25.31 5.70 -41.98
N ASN A 673 -24.24 5.70 -41.16
CA ASN A 673 -24.36 5.51 -39.73
C ASN A 673 -24.67 6.85 -39.04
N ILE A 674 -25.73 6.91 -38.30
CA ILE A 674 -26.15 8.09 -37.53
C ILE A 674 -25.44 8.07 -36.19
N ASN A 675 -24.77 9.17 -35.84
CA ASN A 675 -24.01 9.31 -34.59
C ASN A 675 -24.74 10.19 -33.56
N LEU A 676 -25.63 11.06 -34.03
CA LEU A 676 -26.40 11.98 -33.22
C LEU A 676 -27.81 12.11 -33.77
N VAL A 677 -28.81 12.01 -32.92
CA VAL A 677 -30.22 12.36 -33.24
C VAL A 677 -30.77 13.18 -32.08
N ASN A 678 -31.24 14.37 -32.38
CA ASN A 678 -31.98 15.20 -31.43
C ASN A 678 -33.18 15.78 -32.18
N ALA A 679 -34.38 15.47 -31.72
CA ALA A 679 -35.61 15.93 -32.34
C ALA A 679 -36.51 16.58 -31.27
N LYS A 680 -37.03 17.80 -31.58
CA LYS A 680 -37.87 18.56 -30.67
C LYS A 680 -39.09 19.07 -31.44
N PRO A 681 -40.32 18.99 -30.91
CA PRO A 681 -41.46 19.68 -31.47
C PRO A 681 -41.31 21.20 -31.32
N VAL A 682 -41.74 21.96 -32.32
CA VAL A 682 -41.86 23.42 -32.24
C VAL A 682 -43.10 23.79 -31.45
N GLU A 683 -43.13 25.00 -30.83
CA GLU A 683 -44.15 25.43 -29.86
C GLU A 683 -45.61 25.26 -30.30
N ASP A 684 -45.90 25.21 -31.61
CA ASP A 684 -47.24 25.00 -32.15
C ASP A 684 -47.67 23.53 -32.37
N GLY A 685 -46.79 22.55 -32.02
CA GLY A 685 -47.09 21.11 -32.15
C GLY A 685 -47.34 20.59 -33.57
N THR A 686 -47.23 21.43 -34.60
CA THR A 686 -47.45 21.04 -36.00
C THR A 686 -46.17 20.74 -36.77
N MET A 687 -45.02 21.11 -36.21
CA MET A 687 -43.70 21.00 -36.83
C MET A 687 -42.70 20.35 -35.88
N ILE A 688 -41.75 19.65 -36.45
CA ILE A 688 -40.62 19.07 -35.71
C ILE A 688 -39.30 19.60 -36.28
N GLU A 689 -38.40 19.95 -35.41
CA GLU A 689 -36.99 20.23 -35.74
C GLU A 689 -36.12 19.08 -35.28
N ALA A 690 -35.41 18.48 -36.22
CA ALA A 690 -34.50 17.40 -35.96
C ALA A 690 -33.07 17.76 -36.35
N THR A 691 -32.13 17.53 -35.45
CA THR A 691 -30.69 17.66 -35.72
C THR A 691 -30.11 16.27 -35.78
N MET A 692 -29.45 15.94 -36.88
CA MET A 692 -28.83 14.62 -37.11
C MET A 692 -27.38 14.77 -37.47
N GLY A 693 -26.49 13.96 -36.78
CA GLY A 693 -25.08 13.90 -37.05
C GLY A 693 -24.69 12.55 -37.66
N PHE A 694 -23.90 12.59 -38.71
CA PHE A 694 -23.36 11.41 -39.40
C PHE A 694 -22.03 11.74 -40.13
N GLN A 695 -21.45 10.77 -40.84
CA GLN A 695 -20.21 10.94 -41.57
C GLN A 695 -20.43 10.88 -43.08
N VAL A 696 -19.80 11.80 -43.84
CA VAL A 696 -19.85 11.86 -45.29
C VAL A 696 -18.42 11.84 -45.88
N GLN A 697 -18.31 11.53 -47.17
CA GLN A 697 -17.03 11.50 -47.88
C GLN A 697 -16.62 12.88 -48.42
N ASN A 698 -17.58 13.63 -48.97
CA ASN A 698 -17.37 14.94 -49.59
C ASN A 698 -18.70 15.76 -49.61
N ALA A 699 -18.65 16.98 -50.15
CA ALA A 699 -19.77 17.87 -50.29
C ALA A 699 -20.87 17.31 -51.23
N GLU A 700 -20.49 16.66 -52.32
CA GLU A 700 -21.46 16.05 -53.27
C GLU A 700 -22.23 14.90 -52.62
N HIS A 701 -21.56 14.10 -51.79
CA HIS A 701 -22.22 13.03 -51.04
C HIS A 701 -23.24 13.60 -50.05
N LEU A 702 -22.92 14.71 -49.37
CA LEU A 702 -23.85 15.42 -48.49
C LEU A 702 -25.07 15.96 -49.29
N ASP A 703 -24.85 16.58 -50.43
CA ASP A 703 -25.90 17.13 -51.30
C ASP A 703 -26.85 16.03 -51.80
N SER A 704 -26.31 14.85 -52.12
CA SER A 704 -27.15 13.69 -52.45
C SER A 704 -28.03 13.24 -51.28
N ILE A 705 -27.51 13.26 -50.08
CA ILE A 705 -28.26 12.92 -48.85
C ILE A 705 -29.38 13.96 -48.64
N ILE A 706 -29.08 15.25 -48.72
CA ILE A 706 -30.01 16.33 -48.54
C ILE A 706 -31.14 16.22 -49.58
N LYS A 707 -30.83 16.00 -50.87
CA LYS A 707 -31.82 15.82 -51.95
C LYS A 707 -32.74 14.61 -51.68
N ASN A 708 -32.24 13.54 -51.14
CA ASN A 708 -33.06 12.37 -50.85
C ASN A 708 -33.93 12.57 -49.59
N LEU A 709 -33.42 13.25 -48.56
CA LEU A 709 -34.21 13.64 -47.39
C LEU A 709 -35.36 14.56 -47.73
N MET A 710 -35.16 15.50 -48.67
CA MET A 710 -36.19 16.41 -49.15
C MET A 710 -37.36 15.72 -49.89
N LYS A 711 -37.16 14.47 -50.37
CA LYS A 711 -38.23 13.68 -51.02
C LYS A 711 -39.17 12.99 -50.03
N ILE A 712 -38.82 12.96 -48.74
CA ILE A 712 -39.64 12.34 -47.70
C ILE A 712 -40.86 13.22 -47.46
N ASN A 713 -42.04 12.63 -47.49
CA ASN A 713 -43.29 13.34 -47.30
C ASN A 713 -43.32 13.98 -45.89
N GLY A 714 -43.54 15.28 -45.84
CA GLY A 714 -43.55 16.06 -44.59
C GLY A 714 -42.26 16.83 -44.30
N VAL A 715 -41.12 16.52 -44.93
CA VAL A 715 -39.87 17.30 -44.81
C VAL A 715 -40.01 18.60 -45.60
N LYS A 716 -39.83 19.74 -44.89
CA LYS A 716 -39.94 21.09 -45.49
C LYS A 716 -38.59 21.69 -45.87
N SER A 717 -37.59 21.48 -45.01
CA SER A 717 -36.23 21.94 -45.27
C SER A 717 -35.20 21.03 -44.63
N VAL A 718 -34.06 20.90 -45.31
CA VAL A 718 -32.87 20.23 -44.77
C VAL A 718 -31.69 21.14 -45.06
N SER A 719 -30.96 21.50 -44.02
CA SER A 719 -29.80 22.37 -44.13
C SER A 719 -28.62 21.82 -43.33
N ARG A 720 -27.40 22.10 -43.78
CA ARG A 720 -26.18 21.79 -43.02
C ARG A 720 -26.07 22.76 -41.83
N VAL A 721 -25.90 22.24 -40.63
CA VAL A 721 -25.62 23.07 -39.46
C VAL A 721 -24.19 23.59 -39.56
N ARG A 722 -24.05 24.91 -39.65
CA ARG A 722 -22.78 25.61 -39.48
C ARG A 722 -22.87 26.25 -38.11
N SER A 723 -22.06 25.76 -37.14
CA SER A 723 -22.09 26.31 -35.77
C SER A 723 -21.75 27.80 -35.84
N VAL A 724 -22.58 28.63 -35.24
CA VAL A 724 -22.32 30.08 -35.06
C VAL A 724 -21.29 30.28 -33.97
#